data_4afaa6afbc7b92d5583ca65c6911e5fd
#
_entry.id   4afaa6afbc7b92d5583ca65c6911e5fd
#
_cell.length_a   1.000
_cell.length_b   1.000
_cell.length_c   1.000
_cell.angle_alpha   90.00
_cell.angle_beta   90.00
_cell.angle_gamma   90.00
#
_symmetry.space_group_name_H-M   'P 1'
#
loop_
_entity.id
_entity.type
_entity.pdbx_description
1 polymer ?
#
loop_
_entity_poly.entity_id
_entity_poly.type
_entity_poly.pdbx_seq_one_letter_code
_entity_poly.pdbx_strand_id
1 'polypeptide(L)'
;MTPFNEIMRDPRQIALILFFLAGTTLCSAGKRNTEGIIALYDFSEKSGKIIKDHSGVEPSMDLEIEDPQSVSLSAGILKIHRPTRIRSLKAATKIRDAVSQSGEITVEAWVHPASTNQSGPARILTISKNTSERNFTLGQDGNQIDARLRTTRTSKNGMPSTASSKGSLKAELTHLIYTRNRTGQSAIYINGIQVGSKTISGNTSNWNSSFYLSLANEASTNRPWKGNYHLVAIYGRALSANEAEQNFKAGASVSSKELLARNKELLARNRLAEKSRFFHREIAPLMVKHCLECHDAVTSKGKLNLSQQATAMAGGKEGRAIIPGSGSKSLLWKVVADNEMPEDRDPLSQQEKASLKKWIDDGAHWPVEIIDPLAYKSGSNANNRFLRRLTVPEYIETVRGILGVDIAEQARKLLPVDLRADGFSNTSYNLGVDLKHVEAYSRLASFAVRKMDVGKFVARFSNNRSLTQKPMRAHITKLGKWVLRGPLEEHEISTFRGISTAVAANGGSFDEAMTYILEAMLQSPRFIYLMEKKNKSSNPSPVSDYELASRISYIIWGAPPDSQLMETAESKQLSNPSVTEREVRRLLADPRAQRRSKHFAYEWLHLERLKHLKPDKKHYPAWNDALAGDMIAETIAFFQEIAWRDKKPLSDLFNAQFTYATPRLAQHYRFAQPQDKHPAINPFEPSGRSELIRYDLSKIPSRGGLLTHGSILTIGGDSASMVTRGLFILHDLLRGTIKDPPPGTDTTPVPSSPGQSQRFIAQSRINDKSCGGCHQKFEPLAFGLERYDGLGTFKKFDRFKNLLREDGELVLPGNAKRYAYQSSADLMDILAENERVAENITWKLTQFALGRPLGGPDIPMVKAIHASALANGGNYPETIVAITLSDLVRMQQPENASHNGK
;
A
#
# COMPACT_ATOMS: atom_id res chain seq x y z
N MET A 1 -9.28 41.89 -24.99
CA MET A 1 -9.01 43.30 -24.66
C MET A 1 -10.25 43.86 -24.01
N THR A 2 -10.08 44.45 -22.84
CA THR A 2 -10.99 45.22 -21.97
C THR A 2 -12.02 44.39 -21.18
N PRO A 3 -12.32 44.75 -19.89
CA PRO A 3 -11.81 45.93 -19.12
C PRO A 3 -11.26 45.54 -17.71
N PHE A 4 -10.06 45.99 -17.41
CA PHE A 4 -9.48 45.92 -16.05
C PHE A 4 -9.15 47.32 -15.48
N ASN A 5 -9.72 48.39 -16.01
CA ASN A 5 -9.31 49.80 -15.70
C ASN A 5 -10.38 50.69 -15.07
N GLU A 6 -11.48 50.18 -14.50
CA GLU A 6 -12.51 51.02 -13.87
C GLU A 6 -12.69 50.87 -12.35
N ILE A 7 -11.89 50.05 -11.66
CA ILE A 7 -12.03 49.85 -10.19
C ILE A 7 -11.08 50.74 -9.34
N MET A 8 -10.27 51.59 -9.96
CA MET A 8 -9.27 52.41 -9.25
C MET A 8 -9.60 53.93 -9.21
N ARG A 9 -10.85 54.34 -9.04
CA ARG A 9 -11.21 55.77 -8.93
C ARG A 9 -12.02 56.19 -7.71
N ASP A 10 -12.17 55.39 -6.66
CA ASP A 10 -12.82 55.85 -5.43
C ASP A 10 -11.83 55.83 -4.24
N PRO A 11 -11.37 57.00 -3.76
CA PRO A 11 -10.45 57.06 -2.61
C PRO A 11 -11.01 56.48 -1.30
N ARG A 12 -12.32 56.21 -1.22
CA ARG A 12 -12.94 55.59 -0.03
C ARG A 12 -12.78 54.05 -0.02
N GLN A 13 -12.57 53.44 -1.16
CA GLN A 13 -12.29 51.99 -1.26
C GLN A 13 -10.83 51.69 -0.96
N ILE A 14 -9.91 52.59 -1.29
CA ILE A 14 -8.48 52.46 -0.93
C ILE A 14 -8.27 52.58 0.59
N ALA A 15 -9.07 53.36 1.28
CA ALA A 15 -9.06 53.46 2.75
C ALA A 15 -9.59 52.18 3.43
N LEU A 16 -10.51 51.44 2.81
CA LEU A 16 -11.04 50.18 3.36
C LEU A 16 -10.10 49.01 3.17
N ILE A 17 -9.31 48.99 2.10
CA ILE A 17 -8.29 47.96 1.84
C ILE A 17 -7.03 48.16 2.68
N LEU A 18 -6.66 49.43 2.95
CA LEU A 18 -5.54 49.74 3.84
C LEU A 18 -5.90 49.59 5.35
N PHE A 19 -7.18 49.65 5.71
CA PHE A 19 -7.64 49.37 7.08
C PHE A 19 -7.71 47.84 7.37
N PHE A 20 -7.81 47.00 6.35
CA PHE A 20 -7.71 45.52 6.50
C PHE A 20 -6.25 45.02 6.51
N LEU A 21 -5.26 45.82 6.07
CA LEU A 21 -3.85 45.50 6.10
C LEU A 21 -3.09 46.08 7.31
N ALA A 22 -3.73 46.92 8.12
CA ALA A 22 -3.18 47.46 9.37
C ALA A 22 -3.83 46.84 10.63
N GLY A 23 -4.63 45.79 10.47
CA GLY A 23 -5.21 45.01 11.55
C GLY A 23 -4.23 43.97 12.09
N THR A 24 -3.50 44.38 13.14
CA THR A 24 -2.91 43.51 14.16
C THR A 24 -2.28 42.20 13.67
N THR A 25 -0.99 42.17 13.52
CA THR A 25 -0.20 40.97 13.81
C THR A 25 -0.45 40.57 15.27
N LEU A 26 -1.63 40.01 15.55
CA LEU A 26 -1.78 39.02 16.58
C LEU A 26 -0.84 37.89 16.21
N CYS A 27 0.29 37.86 16.91
CA CYS A 27 1.17 36.72 16.91
C CYS A 27 0.31 35.50 17.23
N SER A 28 -0.10 34.75 16.23
CA SER A 28 -0.77 33.46 16.42
C SER A 28 0.22 32.62 17.20
N ALA A 29 0.04 32.48 18.51
CA ALA A 29 0.83 31.60 19.33
C ALA A 29 0.81 30.24 18.64
N GLY A 30 1.98 29.73 18.23
CA GLY A 30 2.08 28.50 17.46
C GLY A 30 1.36 27.39 18.23
N LYS A 31 0.53 26.60 17.54
CA LYS A 31 -0.21 25.49 18.18
C LYS A 31 0.79 24.41 18.59
N ARG A 32 0.79 24.01 19.87
CA ARG A 32 1.63 22.93 20.41
C ARG A 32 1.37 21.63 19.67
N ASN A 33 2.43 20.86 19.38
CA ASN A 33 2.29 19.51 18.92
C ASN A 33 1.90 18.59 20.10
N THR A 34 0.73 17.99 20.01
CA THR A 34 0.17 17.09 21.03
C THR A 34 0.09 15.64 20.60
N GLU A 35 0.59 15.32 19.40
CA GLU A 35 0.60 13.95 18.89
C GLU A 35 1.57 13.07 19.69
N GLY A 36 1.07 11.92 20.18
CA GLY A 36 1.86 10.97 20.95
C GLY A 36 2.09 11.35 22.42
N ILE A 37 1.39 12.38 22.96
CA ILE A 37 1.40 12.66 24.39
C ILE A 37 0.82 11.46 25.16
N ILE A 38 1.55 11.02 26.21
CA ILE A 38 1.16 9.93 27.11
C ILE A 38 0.77 10.49 28.48
N ALA A 39 1.46 11.53 28.96
CA ALA A 39 1.16 12.18 30.23
C ALA A 39 1.36 13.69 30.06
N LEU A 40 0.49 14.48 30.70
CA LEU A 40 0.52 15.96 30.65
C LEU A 40 0.11 16.58 31.97
N TYR A 41 0.94 17.45 32.51
CA TYR A 41 0.69 18.20 33.72
C TYR A 41 0.85 19.69 33.41
N ASP A 42 -0.23 20.45 33.46
CA ASP A 42 -0.29 21.91 33.21
C ASP A 42 -0.46 22.71 34.49
N PHE A 43 -0.50 22.04 35.64
CA PHE A 43 -0.60 22.62 36.99
C PHE A 43 -1.75 23.62 37.13
N SER A 44 -2.85 23.37 36.45
CA SER A 44 -4.02 24.25 36.42
C SER A 44 -4.88 24.15 37.71
N GLU A 45 -4.59 23.19 38.57
CA GLU A 45 -5.26 23.05 39.87
C GLU A 45 -5.02 24.29 40.75
N LYS A 46 -6.06 24.74 41.41
CA LYS A 46 -6.01 25.96 42.27
C LYS A 46 -5.49 25.66 43.67
N SER A 47 -5.64 24.40 44.14
CA SER A 47 -5.22 23.95 45.48
C SER A 47 -5.31 22.42 45.57
N GLY A 48 -4.80 21.85 46.67
CA GLY A 48 -4.88 20.41 46.91
C GLY A 48 -3.51 19.74 46.80
N LYS A 49 -3.48 18.43 47.07
CA LYS A 49 -2.26 17.62 46.98
C LYS A 49 -2.16 16.73 45.74
N ILE A 50 -3.19 16.74 44.89
CA ILE A 50 -3.23 15.95 43.67
C ILE A 50 -3.11 16.84 42.45
N ILE A 51 -2.16 16.53 41.59
CA ILE A 51 -1.98 17.13 40.25
C ILE A 51 -2.50 16.13 39.24
N LYS A 52 -3.43 16.55 38.41
CA LYS A 52 -4.11 15.70 37.45
C LYS A 52 -3.29 15.49 36.17
N ASP A 53 -3.40 14.29 35.61
CA ASP A 53 -2.92 13.98 34.26
C ASP A 53 -3.95 14.41 33.23
N HIS A 54 -3.69 15.54 32.57
CA HIS A 54 -4.56 16.13 31.53
C HIS A 54 -4.29 15.59 30.12
N SER A 55 -3.49 14.53 29.95
CA SER A 55 -3.23 13.91 28.65
C SER A 55 -4.47 13.32 27.99
N GLY A 56 -5.48 12.92 28.80
CA GLY A 56 -6.66 12.19 28.33
C GLY A 56 -6.35 10.76 27.88
N VAL A 57 -5.17 10.23 28.20
CA VAL A 57 -4.75 8.84 27.87
C VAL A 57 -4.91 7.97 29.10
N GLU A 58 -5.74 6.94 29.02
CA GLU A 58 -5.98 6.02 30.13
C GLU A 58 -4.89 4.93 30.23
N PRO A 59 -4.60 4.43 31.46
CA PRO A 59 -5.12 4.94 32.73
C PRO A 59 -4.52 6.29 33.09
N SER A 60 -5.32 7.18 33.72
CA SER A 60 -4.81 8.47 34.24
C SER A 60 -3.64 8.24 35.22
N MET A 61 -2.61 9.10 35.12
CA MET A 61 -1.41 9.00 35.97
C MET A 61 -1.25 10.26 36.83
N ASP A 62 -2.23 10.49 37.72
CA ASP A 62 -2.22 11.62 38.64
C ASP A 62 -1.02 11.56 39.59
N LEU A 63 -0.50 12.74 39.98
CA LEU A 63 0.64 12.89 40.91
C LEU A 63 0.14 13.37 42.27
N GLU A 64 0.78 12.89 43.34
CA GLU A 64 0.55 13.34 44.71
C GLU A 64 1.73 14.13 45.20
N ILE A 65 1.46 15.32 45.78
CA ILE A 65 2.44 16.15 46.47
C ILE A 65 2.63 15.57 47.88
N GLU A 66 3.84 15.11 48.21
CA GLU A 66 4.13 14.44 49.48
C GLU A 66 4.03 15.40 50.66
N ASP A 67 4.60 16.62 50.52
CA ASP A 67 4.47 17.67 51.49
C ASP A 67 3.87 18.95 50.89
N PRO A 68 2.59 19.19 51.08
CA PRO A 68 1.92 20.38 50.55
C PRO A 68 2.44 21.70 51.08
N GLN A 69 3.07 21.73 52.27
CA GLN A 69 3.66 22.96 52.82
C GLN A 69 4.98 23.34 52.15
N SER A 70 5.60 22.41 51.43
CA SER A 70 6.84 22.69 50.69
C SER A 70 6.60 23.28 49.30
N VAL A 71 5.33 23.42 48.88
CA VAL A 71 5.00 23.90 47.55
C VAL A 71 3.87 24.95 47.61
N SER A 72 3.76 25.74 46.55
CA SER A 72 2.54 26.54 46.28
C SER A 72 2.07 26.24 44.86
N LEU A 73 0.76 26.07 44.70
CA LEU A 73 0.10 25.81 43.44
C LEU A 73 -0.84 26.98 43.15
N SER A 74 -0.63 27.67 42.03
CA SER A 74 -1.49 28.80 41.63
C SER A 74 -1.42 29.02 40.11
N ALA A 75 -2.59 29.13 39.48
CA ALA A 75 -2.77 29.61 38.11
C ALA A 75 -1.81 29.00 37.06
N GLY A 76 -1.64 27.70 37.05
CA GLY A 76 -0.76 27.02 36.09
C GLY A 76 0.73 26.97 36.47
N ILE A 77 1.05 27.27 37.75
CA ILE A 77 2.42 27.26 38.26
C ILE A 77 2.49 26.44 39.55
N LEU A 78 3.37 25.45 39.55
CA LEU A 78 3.75 24.72 40.75
C LEU A 78 5.13 25.18 41.20
N LYS A 79 5.21 25.89 42.31
CA LYS A 79 6.43 26.42 42.88
C LYS A 79 6.95 25.54 44.02
N ILE A 80 8.20 25.13 43.96
CA ILE A 80 8.90 24.31 44.97
C ILE A 80 9.75 25.21 45.87
N HIS A 81 9.33 25.40 47.13
CA HIS A 81 10.02 26.25 48.11
C HIS A 81 11.07 25.45 48.92
N ARG A 82 10.70 24.22 49.32
CA ARG A 82 11.56 23.32 50.10
C ARG A 82 11.70 21.98 49.42
N PRO A 83 12.74 21.20 49.74
CA PRO A 83 12.87 19.84 49.21
C PRO A 83 11.61 19.00 49.46
N THR A 84 10.99 18.55 48.43
CA THR A 84 9.81 17.66 48.46
C THR A 84 9.87 16.73 47.29
N ARG A 85 8.98 15.73 47.26
CA ARG A 85 8.76 14.82 46.15
C ARG A 85 7.31 14.88 45.71
N ILE A 86 7.09 14.88 44.41
CA ILE A 86 5.76 14.80 43.81
C ILE A 86 5.77 13.54 42.97
N ARG A 87 4.94 12.54 43.33
CA ARG A 87 5.03 11.19 42.76
C ARG A 87 3.69 10.72 42.20
N SER A 88 3.74 9.96 41.11
CA SER A 88 2.55 9.31 40.60
C SER A 88 1.93 8.36 41.64
N LEU A 89 0.58 8.32 41.68
CA LEU A 89 -0.17 7.44 42.59
C LEU A 89 0.03 5.96 42.30
N LYS A 90 0.35 5.62 41.04
CA LYS A 90 0.65 4.26 40.55
C LYS A 90 2.00 4.24 39.85
N ALA A 91 2.57 3.05 39.69
CA ALA A 91 3.77 2.87 38.89
C ALA A 91 3.58 3.37 37.45
N ALA A 92 4.64 3.91 36.83
CA ALA A 92 4.60 4.54 35.50
C ALA A 92 4.51 3.51 34.34
N THR A 93 3.63 2.51 34.48
CA THR A 93 3.47 1.40 33.52
C THR A 93 3.03 1.89 32.16
N LYS A 94 2.10 2.85 32.10
CA LYS A 94 1.60 3.45 30.86
C LYS A 94 2.74 4.09 30.02
N ILE A 95 3.68 4.79 30.69
CA ILE A 95 4.85 5.37 30.01
C ILE A 95 5.81 4.26 29.57
N ARG A 96 6.09 3.30 30.45
CA ARG A 96 6.96 2.15 30.16
C ARG A 96 6.45 1.38 28.93
N ASP A 97 5.17 1.10 28.86
CA ASP A 97 4.56 0.32 27.79
C ASP A 97 4.64 1.06 26.45
N ALA A 98 4.26 2.34 26.42
CA ALA A 98 4.33 3.15 25.24
C ALA A 98 5.77 3.31 24.70
N VAL A 99 6.74 3.59 25.60
CA VAL A 99 8.15 3.74 25.23
C VAL A 99 8.78 2.40 24.82
N SER A 100 8.40 1.29 25.46
CA SER A 100 8.90 -0.05 25.05
C SER A 100 8.35 -0.47 23.70
N GLN A 101 7.12 -0.10 23.41
CA GLN A 101 6.46 -0.39 22.14
C GLN A 101 7.02 0.45 20.99
N SER A 102 7.14 1.76 21.16
CA SER A 102 7.64 2.67 20.14
C SER A 102 9.17 2.57 19.96
N GLY A 103 9.91 2.29 21.02
CA GLY A 103 11.35 2.45 21.10
C GLY A 103 11.80 3.92 21.15
N GLU A 104 10.89 4.87 21.40
CA GLU A 104 11.07 6.30 21.32
C GLU A 104 10.52 7.00 22.56
N ILE A 105 11.05 8.15 22.90
CA ILE A 105 10.57 8.99 24.00
C ILE A 105 10.88 10.46 23.73
N THR A 106 9.97 11.34 24.13
CA THR A 106 10.24 12.76 24.37
C THR A 106 9.75 13.14 25.74
N VAL A 107 10.57 13.90 26.48
CA VAL A 107 10.20 14.55 27.74
C VAL A 107 10.36 16.05 27.57
N GLU A 108 9.26 16.74 27.74
CA GLU A 108 9.16 18.20 27.65
C GLU A 108 8.87 18.79 29.02
N ALA A 109 9.54 19.88 29.38
CA ALA A 109 9.24 20.64 30.59
C ALA A 109 9.42 22.14 30.35
N TRP A 110 8.46 22.94 30.85
CA TRP A 110 8.62 24.35 31.02
C TRP A 110 8.90 24.62 32.49
N VAL A 111 10.09 25.09 32.82
CA VAL A 111 10.56 25.28 34.20
C VAL A 111 11.28 26.59 34.38
N HIS A 112 11.26 27.10 35.60
CA HIS A 112 12.10 28.23 36.04
C HIS A 112 12.95 27.75 37.20
N PRO A 113 14.24 27.39 37.02
CA PRO A 113 15.12 26.96 38.08
C PRO A 113 15.35 28.08 39.13
N ALA A 114 15.34 27.73 40.39
CA ALA A 114 15.62 28.69 41.46
C ALA A 114 17.05 29.21 41.42
N SER A 115 17.98 28.43 40.90
CA SER A 115 19.38 28.80 40.68
C SER A 115 20.07 27.88 39.69
N THR A 116 21.21 28.29 39.17
CA THR A 116 22.07 27.48 38.30
C THR A 116 23.11 26.64 39.07
N ASN A 117 23.04 26.60 40.42
CA ASN A 117 24.00 25.86 41.26
C ASN A 117 23.46 24.50 41.76
N GLN A 118 22.28 24.09 41.33
CA GLN A 118 21.70 22.81 41.70
C GLN A 118 22.40 21.69 40.95
N SER A 119 22.90 20.70 41.67
CA SER A 119 23.74 19.64 41.09
C SER A 119 23.41 18.26 41.63
N GLY A 120 24.03 17.24 41.03
CA GLY A 120 23.99 15.90 41.53
C GLY A 120 23.46 14.80 40.59
N PRO A 121 22.90 14.98 39.37
CA PRO A 121 22.03 16.06 38.92
C PRO A 121 20.71 16.13 39.73
N ALA A 122 20.26 17.35 40.05
CA ALA A 122 18.98 17.58 40.72
C ALA A 122 17.81 17.21 39.83
N ARG A 123 16.79 16.51 40.38
CA ARG A 123 15.73 15.86 39.58
C ARG A 123 14.62 16.80 39.17
N ILE A 124 14.64 17.28 37.94
CA ILE A 124 13.46 17.93 37.36
C ILE A 124 12.36 16.88 37.19
N LEU A 125 12.68 15.74 36.55
CA LEU A 125 11.77 14.60 36.37
C LEU A 125 12.55 13.30 36.40
N THR A 126 12.00 12.27 37.04
CA THR A 126 12.59 10.92 36.99
C THR A 126 11.57 9.80 37.06
N ILE A 127 11.86 8.67 36.42
CA ILE A 127 11.18 7.39 36.58
C ILE A 127 12.23 6.43 37.12
N SER A 128 12.26 6.23 38.44
CA SER A 128 13.39 5.57 39.12
C SER A 128 12.98 4.88 40.38
N LYS A 129 13.88 4.00 40.88
CA LYS A 129 13.83 3.42 42.20
C LYS A 129 14.67 4.24 43.21
N ASN A 130 15.86 4.67 42.78
CA ASN A 130 16.83 5.39 43.58
C ASN A 130 17.90 6.03 42.68
N THR A 131 18.96 6.57 43.26
CA THR A 131 20.04 7.25 42.51
C THR A 131 20.86 6.33 41.61
N SER A 132 20.74 4.99 41.72
CA SER A 132 21.51 4.00 40.95
C SER A 132 20.68 3.23 39.94
N GLU A 133 19.33 3.19 40.10
CA GLU A 133 18.44 2.43 39.24
C GLU A 133 17.28 3.28 38.74
N ARG A 134 17.18 3.42 37.42
CA ARG A 134 16.14 4.22 36.75
C ARG A 134 15.74 3.67 35.37
N ASN A 135 14.57 4.08 34.91
CA ASN A 135 14.19 4.01 33.51
C ASN A 135 14.63 5.28 32.78
N PHE A 136 14.34 6.46 33.37
CA PHE A 136 14.66 7.76 32.82
C PHE A 136 14.90 8.80 33.90
N THR A 137 15.74 9.79 33.62
CA THR A 137 15.87 11.01 34.41
C THR A 137 16.22 12.19 33.54
N LEU A 138 15.52 13.33 33.74
CA LEU A 138 15.90 14.65 33.29
C LEU A 138 16.32 15.47 34.52
N GLY A 139 17.54 15.89 34.59
CA GLY A 139 18.08 16.59 35.78
C GLY A 139 18.89 17.82 35.44
N GLN A 140 18.98 18.72 36.40
CA GLN A 140 19.87 19.87 36.36
C GLN A 140 21.20 19.53 37.02
N ASP A 141 22.32 19.79 36.33
CA ASP A 141 23.69 19.67 36.90
C ASP A 141 24.44 20.97 36.69
N GLY A 142 24.35 21.84 37.72
CA GLY A 142 24.81 23.21 37.60
C GLY A 142 24.00 24.00 36.55
N ASN A 143 24.70 24.56 35.58
CA ASN A 143 24.15 25.34 34.49
C ASN A 143 23.96 24.54 33.20
N GLN A 144 23.79 23.20 33.33
CA GLN A 144 23.51 22.29 32.22
C GLN A 144 22.43 21.29 32.58
N ILE A 145 21.86 20.63 31.55
CA ILE A 145 20.87 19.55 31.67
C ILE A 145 21.56 18.21 31.42
N ASP A 146 21.31 17.23 32.28
CA ASP A 146 21.76 15.84 32.17
C ASP A 146 20.55 14.91 32.04
N ALA A 147 20.44 14.23 30.90
CA ALA A 147 19.37 13.26 30.61
C ALA A 147 19.94 11.84 30.61
N ARG A 148 19.39 10.98 31.46
CA ARG A 148 19.79 9.58 31.64
C ARG A 148 18.69 8.63 31.23
N LEU A 149 18.97 7.78 30.27
CA LEU A 149 18.03 6.80 29.75
C LEU A 149 18.57 5.38 29.88
N ARG A 150 17.84 4.50 30.56
CA ARG A 150 18.16 3.08 30.63
C ARG A 150 17.78 2.40 29.32
N THR A 151 18.75 1.69 28.74
CA THR A 151 18.53 0.81 27.57
C THR A 151 19.26 -0.51 27.80
N THR A 152 19.08 -1.47 26.94
CA THR A 152 19.82 -2.75 26.96
C THR A 152 21.34 -2.59 26.76
N ARG A 153 21.81 -1.38 26.43
CA ARG A 153 23.22 -1.03 26.19
C ARG A 153 23.76 0.06 27.12
N THR A 154 22.92 0.60 28.02
CA THR A 154 23.35 1.53 29.07
C THR A 154 23.37 0.85 30.45
N SER A 155 23.99 1.45 31.44
CA SER A 155 23.96 0.95 32.81
C SER A 155 22.55 1.05 33.42
N LYS A 156 22.30 0.39 34.56
CA LYS A 156 21.07 0.57 35.35
C LYS A 156 20.82 2.03 35.73
N ASN A 157 21.86 2.84 35.78
CA ASN A 157 21.87 4.29 36.07
C ASN A 157 21.62 5.14 34.78
N GLY A 158 21.42 4.54 33.61
CA GLY A 158 21.22 5.23 32.34
C GLY A 158 22.47 5.91 31.78
N MET A 159 23.66 5.43 32.15
CA MET A 159 24.93 5.95 31.64
C MET A 159 25.42 5.11 30.43
N PRO A 160 26.00 5.77 29.42
CA PRO A 160 26.33 7.20 29.32
C PRO A 160 25.10 8.07 29.10
N SER A 161 25.06 9.28 29.71
CA SER A 161 23.98 10.26 29.57
C SER A 161 24.11 11.11 28.31
N THR A 162 23.02 11.81 27.96
CA THR A 162 23.00 12.94 27.02
C THR A 162 23.00 14.21 27.83
N ALA A 163 24.02 15.06 27.65
CA ALA A 163 24.16 16.33 28.37
C ALA A 163 24.05 17.52 27.39
N SER A 164 23.50 18.62 27.87
CA SER A 164 23.57 19.91 27.18
C SER A 164 24.93 20.56 27.29
N SER A 165 25.24 21.53 26.46
CA SER A 165 26.46 22.36 26.64
C SER A 165 26.43 23.09 27.97
N LYS A 166 27.65 23.29 28.57
CA LYS A 166 27.78 24.13 29.80
C LYS A 166 27.31 25.56 29.54
N GLY A 167 26.64 26.16 30.51
CA GLY A 167 26.11 27.52 30.40
C GLY A 167 24.80 27.63 29.63
N SER A 168 24.23 26.54 29.14
CA SER A 168 23.01 26.54 28.37
C SER A 168 21.74 26.74 29.21
N LEU A 169 21.78 26.39 30.50
CA LEU A 169 20.67 26.57 31.43
C LEU A 169 20.88 27.87 32.27
N LYS A 170 19.85 28.71 32.31
CA LYS A 170 19.80 29.93 33.10
C LYS A 170 18.69 29.86 34.15
N ALA A 171 18.73 30.72 35.16
CA ALA A 171 17.68 30.87 36.19
C ALA A 171 16.59 31.78 35.66
N GLU A 172 15.95 31.39 34.58
CA GLU A 172 14.83 32.07 33.90
C GLU A 172 13.81 31.01 33.39
N LEU A 173 12.63 31.46 32.96
CA LEU A 173 11.65 30.56 32.37
C LEU A 173 12.24 29.92 31.13
N THR A 174 12.39 28.62 31.17
CA THR A 174 13.14 27.82 30.18
C THR A 174 12.28 26.66 29.68
N HIS A 175 12.21 26.49 28.36
CA HIS A 175 11.66 25.33 27.71
C HIS A 175 12.73 24.26 27.52
N LEU A 176 12.51 23.09 28.06
CA LEU A 176 13.40 21.92 27.97
C LEU A 176 12.75 20.79 27.21
N ILE A 177 13.41 20.23 26.22
CA ILE A 177 13.04 18.97 25.58
C ILE A 177 14.23 18.04 25.57
N TYR A 178 14.02 16.81 26.01
CA TYR A 178 14.84 15.67 25.68
C TYR A 178 14.09 14.76 24.73
N THR A 179 14.71 14.32 23.64
CA THR A 179 14.13 13.37 22.70
C THR A 179 15.11 12.26 22.36
N ARG A 180 14.62 11.04 22.14
CA ARG A 180 15.38 9.89 21.61
C ARG A 180 14.52 9.08 20.66
N ASN A 181 15.02 8.89 19.42
CA ASN A 181 14.32 8.10 18.40
C ASN A 181 14.71 6.61 18.49
N ARG A 182 14.02 5.78 17.71
CA ARG A 182 14.20 4.32 17.67
C ARG A 182 15.63 3.89 17.30
N THR A 183 16.35 4.68 16.49
CA THR A 183 17.76 4.39 16.12
C THR A 183 18.76 4.73 17.21
N GLY A 184 18.30 5.35 18.32
CA GLY A 184 19.13 5.73 19.46
C GLY A 184 19.67 7.15 19.41
N GLN A 185 19.37 7.93 18.39
CA GLN A 185 19.75 9.34 18.34
C GLN A 185 18.95 10.10 19.40
N SER A 186 19.64 10.75 20.32
CA SER A 186 19.06 11.59 21.36
C SER A 186 19.54 13.02 21.26
N ALA A 187 18.67 13.97 21.60
CA ALA A 187 18.97 15.39 21.60
C ALA A 187 18.32 16.10 22.80
N ILE A 188 18.96 17.19 23.24
CA ILE A 188 18.42 18.14 24.21
C ILE A 188 18.22 19.47 23.50
N TYR A 189 17.03 20.05 23.67
CA TYR A 189 16.69 21.38 23.18
C TYR A 189 16.40 22.28 24.38
N ILE A 190 16.92 23.50 24.32
CA ILE A 190 16.60 24.60 25.25
C ILE A 190 16.04 25.75 24.42
N ASN A 191 14.82 26.18 24.76
CA ASN A 191 14.13 27.28 24.07
C ASN A 191 14.06 27.07 22.54
N GLY A 192 13.76 25.81 22.11
CA GLY A 192 13.65 25.40 20.71
C GLY A 192 14.99 25.13 20.00
N ILE A 193 16.14 25.45 20.63
CA ILE A 193 17.47 25.30 20.03
C ILE A 193 18.14 24.02 20.56
N GLN A 194 18.71 23.21 19.66
CA GLN A 194 19.46 22.01 20.06
C GLN A 194 20.79 22.39 20.73
N VAL A 195 20.96 22.00 22.00
CA VAL A 195 22.13 22.31 22.82
C VAL A 195 22.94 21.09 23.25
N GLY A 196 22.50 19.91 22.87
CA GLY A 196 23.22 18.67 23.11
C GLY A 196 22.65 17.51 22.29
N SER A 197 23.52 16.57 21.93
CA SER A 197 23.09 15.35 21.25
C SER A 197 24.03 14.19 21.50
N LYS A 198 23.51 12.95 21.46
CA LYS A 198 24.29 11.73 21.61
C LYS A 198 23.55 10.52 21.04
N THR A 199 24.28 9.53 20.57
CA THR A 199 23.69 8.23 20.24
C THR A 199 23.65 7.35 21.49
N ILE A 200 22.44 7.06 21.99
CA ILE A 200 22.19 6.15 23.12
C ILE A 200 21.65 4.84 22.52
N SER A 201 22.54 3.89 22.29
CA SER A 201 22.25 2.60 21.66
C SER A 201 21.40 1.68 22.56
N GLY A 202 20.85 0.61 21.97
CA GLY A 202 20.01 -0.38 22.66
C GLY A 202 18.53 -0.01 22.61
N ASN A 203 17.69 -0.86 23.19
CA ASN A 203 16.25 -0.64 23.29
C ASN A 203 15.82 -0.55 24.75
N THR A 204 14.55 -0.22 24.98
CA THR A 204 13.97 0.03 26.31
C THR A 204 13.21 -1.18 26.89
N SER A 205 13.42 -2.38 26.35
CA SER A 205 12.74 -3.62 26.81
C SER A 205 13.10 -3.99 28.27
N ASN A 206 14.21 -3.46 28.79
CA ASN A 206 14.67 -3.67 30.16
C ASN A 206 14.15 -2.61 31.15
N TRP A 207 13.18 -1.78 30.76
CA TRP A 207 12.56 -0.83 31.67
C TRP A 207 11.75 -1.56 32.74
N ASN A 208 11.87 -1.12 33.98
CA ASN A 208 11.17 -1.73 35.10
C ASN A 208 9.74 -1.18 35.22
N SER A 209 8.77 -2.07 35.37
CA SER A 209 7.35 -1.75 35.46
C SER A 209 6.90 -1.21 36.83
N SER A 210 7.73 -1.38 37.87
CA SER A 210 7.39 -0.97 39.24
C SER A 210 7.88 0.44 39.61
N PHE A 211 8.59 1.14 38.70
CA PHE A 211 9.10 2.47 38.99
C PHE A 211 8.02 3.53 38.81
N TYR A 212 8.05 4.52 39.68
CA TYR A 212 7.11 5.64 39.72
C TYR A 212 7.69 6.86 39.00
N LEU A 213 6.82 7.66 38.41
CA LEU A 213 7.18 9.01 37.96
C LEU A 213 7.28 9.94 39.18
N SER A 214 8.36 10.69 39.25
CA SER A 214 8.55 11.70 40.30
C SER A 214 9.04 13.02 39.71
N LEU A 215 8.54 14.14 40.25
CA LEU A 215 9.01 15.49 39.98
C LEU A 215 9.71 16.04 41.25
N ALA A 216 10.57 17.02 41.05
CA ALA A 216 11.28 17.79 42.07
C ALA A 216 12.23 17.00 42.98
N ASN A 217 12.28 15.70 42.92
CA ASN A 217 13.22 14.87 43.68
C ASN A 217 13.36 13.46 43.13
N GLU A 218 14.38 12.75 43.60
CA GLU A 218 14.53 11.30 43.36
C GLU A 218 13.52 10.50 44.19
N ALA A 219 13.21 9.30 43.78
CA ALA A 219 12.37 8.39 44.55
C ALA A 219 12.89 8.16 46.01
N SER A 220 14.19 8.21 46.20
CA SER A 220 14.87 8.16 47.49
C SER A 220 15.06 9.51 48.23
N THR A 221 14.45 10.59 47.74
CA THR A 221 14.40 11.94 48.29
C THR A 221 15.73 12.67 48.49
N ASN A 222 16.80 12.21 47.88
CA ASN A 222 18.18 12.72 48.06
C ASN A 222 18.75 13.50 46.87
N ARG A 223 17.90 13.93 45.93
CA ARG A 223 18.27 14.72 44.75
C ARG A 223 17.25 15.83 44.46
N PRO A 224 16.99 16.73 45.49
CA PRO A 224 15.95 17.74 45.36
C PRO A 224 16.31 18.75 44.28
N TRP A 225 15.26 19.17 43.53
CA TRP A 225 15.29 20.30 42.63
C TRP A 225 14.33 21.40 43.14
N LYS A 226 14.74 22.65 43.07
CA LYS A 226 13.95 23.82 43.45
C LYS A 226 13.72 24.73 42.25
N GLY A 227 12.50 25.25 42.12
CA GLY A 227 12.09 26.10 41.02
C GLY A 227 10.58 26.05 40.79
N ASN A 228 10.16 26.55 39.66
CA ASN A 228 8.76 26.54 39.25
C ASN A 228 8.59 25.59 38.06
N TYR A 229 7.52 24.82 38.08
CA TYR A 229 7.01 24.10 36.91
C TYR A 229 5.82 24.84 36.32
N HIS A 230 5.78 24.96 35.01
CA HIS A 230 4.67 25.55 34.27
C HIS A 230 3.99 24.50 33.38
N LEU A 231 4.75 23.49 32.91
CA LEU A 231 4.24 22.38 32.12
C LEU A 231 5.23 21.22 32.18
N VAL A 232 4.71 19.99 32.23
CA VAL A 232 5.46 18.77 31.97
C VAL A 232 4.65 17.88 31.01
N ALA A 233 5.26 17.45 29.91
CA ALA A 233 4.65 16.53 28.96
C ALA A 233 5.61 15.37 28.62
N ILE A 234 5.06 14.16 28.48
CA ILE A 234 5.80 12.97 28.09
C ILE A 234 5.12 12.39 26.86
N TYR A 235 5.92 12.09 25.83
CA TYR A 235 5.48 11.55 24.54
C TYR A 235 6.05 10.15 24.32
N GLY A 236 5.28 9.26 23.73
CA GLY A 236 5.69 7.92 23.29
C GLY A 236 6.34 7.92 21.91
N ARG A 237 6.82 9.06 21.44
CA ARG A 237 7.56 9.24 20.18
C ARG A 237 8.67 10.29 20.33
N ALA A 238 9.60 10.30 19.40
CA ALA A 238 10.61 11.34 19.29
C ALA A 238 10.03 12.55 18.54
N LEU A 239 10.10 13.74 19.16
CA LEU A 239 9.83 15.00 18.46
C LEU A 239 11.02 15.37 17.58
N SER A 240 10.77 15.90 16.41
CA SER A 240 11.75 16.50 15.52
C SER A 240 12.20 17.89 16.02
N ALA A 241 13.28 18.42 15.45
CA ALA A 241 13.74 19.77 15.75
C ALA A 241 12.68 20.85 15.49
N ASN A 242 11.95 20.72 14.36
CA ASN A 242 10.88 21.65 14.02
C ASN A 242 9.72 21.59 15.02
N GLU A 243 9.37 20.40 15.50
CA GLU A 243 8.33 20.23 16.51
C GLU A 243 8.76 20.75 17.88
N ALA A 244 10.05 20.60 18.24
CA ALA A 244 10.62 21.20 19.44
C ALA A 244 10.56 22.74 19.40
N GLU A 245 10.89 23.34 18.27
CA GLU A 245 10.77 24.78 18.03
C GLU A 245 9.29 25.24 18.05
N GLN A 246 8.40 24.47 17.44
CA GLN A 246 6.95 24.73 17.45
C GLN A 246 6.40 24.73 18.88
N ASN A 247 6.78 23.72 19.71
CA ASN A 247 6.34 23.64 21.10
C ASN A 247 6.91 24.79 21.94
N PHE A 248 8.14 25.26 21.68
CA PHE A 248 8.68 26.46 22.28
C PHE A 248 7.83 27.71 21.93
N LYS A 249 7.52 27.93 20.64
CA LYS A 249 6.70 29.06 20.18
C LYS A 249 5.26 29.02 20.74
N ALA A 250 4.74 27.83 21.03
CA ALA A 250 3.42 27.66 21.63
C ALA A 250 3.37 28.11 23.13
N GLY A 251 4.52 28.25 23.81
CA GLY A 251 4.60 28.67 25.21
C GLY A 251 4.26 27.58 26.22
N ALA A 252 4.11 27.94 27.47
CA ALA A 252 3.89 27.01 28.59
C ALA A 252 2.41 26.66 28.82
N SER A 253 1.47 27.31 28.15
CA SER A 253 0.04 27.07 28.31
C SER A 253 -0.48 25.98 27.36
N VAL A 254 -1.41 25.15 27.83
CA VAL A 254 -2.11 24.14 27.04
C VAL A 254 -3.60 24.29 27.29
N SER A 255 -4.42 24.26 26.20
CA SER A 255 -5.86 24.14 26.33
C SER A 255 -6.24 22.67 26.57
N SER A 256 -6.43 22.29 27.83
CA SER A 256 -6.87 20.95 28.23
C SER A 256 -8.21 20.56 27.57
N LYS A 257 -9.10 21.52 27.30
CA LYS A 257 -10.37 21.32 26.60
C LYS A 257 -10.16 20.88 25.14
N GLU A 258 -9.22 21.50 24.43
CA GLU A 258 -8.88 21.11 23.04
C GLU A 258 -8.19 19.76 22.98
N LEU A 259 -7.33 19.46 23.95
CA LEU A 259 -6.65 18.17 24.04
C LEU A 259 -7.64 17.00 24.29
N LEU A 260 -8.58 17.19 25.21
CA LEU A 260 -9.65 16.24 25.50
C LEU A 260 -10.57 16.04 24.30
N ALA A 261 -10.93 17.09 23.57
CA ALA A 261 -11.73 17.01 22.35
C ALA A 261 -11.00 16.19 21.28
N ARG A 262 -9.72 16.47 21.06
CA ARG A 262 -8.88 15.74 20.08
C ARG A 262 -8.68 14.26 20.44
N ASN A 263 -8.46 13.96 21.71
CA ASN A 263 -8.29 12.56 22.15
C ASN A 263 -9.61 11.79 22.05
N LYS A 264 -10.76 12.41 22.33
CA LYS A 264 -12.08 11.84 22.04
C LYS A 264 -12.25 11.52 20.54
N GLU A 265 -11.84 12.45 19.67
CA GLU A 265 -11.88 12.26 18.23
C GLU A 265 -10.95 11.12 17.78
N LEU A 266 -9.72 11.07 18.30
CA LEU A 266 -8.76 10.00 18.01
C LEU A 266 -9.26 8.63 18.48
N LEU A 267 -9.83 8.54 19.68
CA LEU A 267 -10.44 7.31 20.19
C LEU A 267 -11.65 6.88 19.36
N ALA A 268 -12.49 7.84 18.97
CA ALA A 268 -13.63 7.57 18.08
C ALA A 268 -13.16 7.06 16.71
N ARG A 269 -12.12 7.69 16.14
CA ARG A 269 -11.48 7.27 14.89
C ARG A 269 -10.87 5.87 14.99
N ASN A 270 -10.19 5.56 16.09
CA ASN A 270 -9.61 4.23 16.32
C ASN A 270 -10.69 3.15 16.46
N ARG A 271 -11.77 3.42 17.21
CA ARG A 271 -12.93 2.53 17.31
C ARG A 271 -13.62 2.31 15.96
N LEU A 272 -13.76 3.37 15.18
CA LEU A 272 -14.32 3.27 13.83
C LEU A 272 -13.43 2.42 12.92
N ALA A 273 -12.11 2.61 12.98
CA ALA A 273 -11.14 1.80 12.24
C ALA A 273 -11.17 0.32 12.66
N GLU A 274 -11.37 0.03 13.95
CA GLU A 274 -11.56 -1.36 14.44
C GLU A 274 -12.84 -1.98 13.92
N LYS A 275 -13.96 -1.24 13.97
CA LYS A 275 -15.24 -1.70 13.41
C LYS A 275 -15.14 -1.93 11.89
N SER A 276 -14.43 -1.07 11.16
CA SER A 276 -14.17 -1.25 9.74
C SER A 276 -13.33 -2.49 9.48
N ARG A 277 -12.25 -2.72 10.24
CA ARG A 277 -11.44 -3.94 10.13
C ARG A 277 -12.25 -5.20 10.42
N PHE A 278 -13.10 -5.17 11.45
CA PHE A 278 -13.98 -6.30 11.79
C PHE A 278 -14.96 -6.60 10.65
N PHE A 279 -15.57 -5.56 10.06
CA PHE A 279 -16.45 -5.72 8.90
C PHE A 279 -15.75 -6.39 7.73
N HIS A 280 -14.56 -5.89 7.35
CA HIS A 280 -13.80 -6.43 6.22
C HIS A 280 -13.29 -7.86 6.45
N ARG A 281 -12.98 -8.22 7.70
CA ARG A 281 -12.41 -9.52 8.03
C ARG A 281 -13.47 -10.60 8.26
N GLU A 282 -14.58 -10.25 8.88
CA GLU A 282 -15.57 -11.22 9.36
C GLU A 282 -16.91 -11.11 8.58
N ILE A 283 -17.45 -9.90 8.42
CA ILE A 283 -18.83 -9.72 7.99
C ILE A 283 -18.96 -9.73 6.47
N ALA A 284 -18.16 -8.97 5.75
CA ALA A 284 -18.24 -8.95 4.30
C ALA A 284 -17.92 -10.32 3.67
N PRO A 285 -16.87 -11.06 4.11
CA PRO A 285 -16.64 -12.44 3.64
C PRO A 285 -17.81 -13.38 3.94
N LEU A 286 -18.41 -13.27 5.14
CA LEU A 286 -19.58 -14.05 5.53
C LEU A 286 -20.77 -13.77 4.59
N MET A 287 -21.05 -12.48 4.32
CA MET A 287 -22.13 -12.10 3.40
C MET A 287 -21.87 -12.60 1.98
N VAL A 288 -20.66 -12.49 1.48
CA VAL A 288 -20.26 -13.00 0.17
C VAL A 288 -20.44 -14.52 0.08
N LYS A 289 -20.04 -15.24 1.13
CA LYS A 289 -20.10 -16.71 1.17
C LYS A 289 -21.52 -17.24 1.24
N HIS A 290 -22.38 -16.62 2.05
CA HIS A 290 -23.67 -17.20 2.42
C HIS A 290 -24.88 -16.43 1.91
N CYS A 291 -24.81 -15.12 1.65
CA CYS A 291 -25.97 -14.27 1.44
C CYS A 291 -26.08 -13.69 0.01
N LEU A 292 -24.98 -13.15 -0.53
CA LEU A 292 -25.03 -12.30 -1.74
C LEU A 292 -25.32 -13.04 -3.04
N GLU A 293 -25.35 -14.36 -3.05
CA GLU A 293 -25.77 -15.10 -4.25
C GLU A 293 -27.25 -14.89 -4.55
N CYS A 294 -28.08 -14.87 -3.50
CA CYS A 294 -29.52 -14.70 -3.58
C CYS A 294 -29.99 -13.27 -3.24
N HIS A 295 -29.23 -12.55 -2.40
CA HIS A 295 -29.59 -11.23 -1.90
C HIS A 295 -28.61 -10.15 -2.37
N ASP A 296 -28.32 -10.12 -3.66
CA ASP A 296 -27.56 -9.05 -4.33
C ASP A 296 -28.49 -8.10 -5.12
N ALA A 297 -27.91 -7.13 -5.82
CA ALA A 297 -28.68 -6.16 -6.61
C ALA A 297 -29.39 -6.78 -7.83
N VAL A 298 -28.93 -7.91 -8.34
CA VAL A 298 -29.47 -8.58 -9.54
C VAL A 298 -30.55 -9.59 -9.18
N THR A 299 -30.28 -10.50 -8.26
CA THR A 299 -31.16 -11.60 -7.88
C THR A 299 -32.25 -11.15 -6.89
N SER A 300 -31.88 -10.42 -5.85
CA SER A 300 -32.76 -9.75 -4.87
C SER A 300 -33.93 -10.63 -4.38
N LYS A 301 -33.68 -11.92 -4.04
CA LYS A 301 -34.71 -12.79 -3.47
C LYS A 301 -35.39 -12.13 -2.26
N GLY A 302 -36.73 -12.20 -2.17
CA GLY A 302 -37.47 -11.52 -1.12
C GLY A 302 -37.40 -9.98 -1.18
N LYS A 303 -37.00 -9.38 -2.31
CA LYS A 303 -36.74 -7.94 -2.49
C LYS A 303 -35.66 -7.43 -1.53
N LEU A 304 -34.80 -8.30 -1.00
CA LEU A 304 -33.71 -7.96 -0.09
C LEU A 304 -32.39 -7.91 -0.86
N ASN A 305 -31.69 -6.77 -0.77
CA ASN A 305 -30.34 -6.62 -1.30
C ASN A 305 -29.37 -6.31 -0.14
N LEU A 306 -28.50 -7.26 0.17
CA LEU A 306 -27.48 -7.18 1.22
C LEU A 306 -26.10 -6.76 0.68
N SER A 307 -25.98 -6.41 -0.61
CA SER A 307 -24.71 -5.96 -1.17
C SER A 307 -24.40 -4.48 -0.90
N GLN A 308 -25.37 -3.69 -0.50
CA GLN A 308 -25.27 -2.25 -0.24
C GLN A 308 -25.86 -1.87 1.10
N GLN A 309 -25.22 -0.94 1.80
CA GLN A 309 -25.67 -0.47 3.12
C GLN A 309 -27.12 0.04 3.06
N ALA A 310 -27.41 0.96 2.14
CA ALA A 310 -28.73 1.60 2.07
C ALA A 310 -29.87 0.59 1.91
N THR A 311 -29.71 -0.37 0.97
CA THR A 311 -30.73 -1.40 0.69
C THR A 311 -30.82 -2.44 1.79
N ALA A 312 -29.69 -2.84 2.38
CA ALA A 312 -29.64 -3.77 3.50
C ALA A 312 -30.37 -3.22 4.75
N MET A 313 -30.19 -1.92 5.02
CA MET A 313 -30.86 -1.24 6.15
C MET A 313 -32.35 -0.96 5.87
N ALA A 314 -32.72 -0.72 4.59
CA ALA A 314 -34.14 -0.59 4.19
C ALA A 314 -34.89 -1.90 4.41
N GLY A 315 -34.25 -3.05 4.17
CA GLY A 315 -34.83 -4.39 4.32
C GLY A 315 -35.46 -4.92 3.03
N GLY A 316 -36.30 -5.96 3.18
CA GLY A 316 -36.95 -6.66 2.06
C GLY A 316 -38.46 -6.70 2.23
N LYS A 317 -39.09 -7.69 1.56
CA LYS A 317 -40.55 -7.90 1.59
C LYS A 317 -41.08 -8.08 3.02
N GLU A 318 -40.34 -8.75 3.88
CA GLU A 318 -40.74 -9.05 5.27
C GLU A 318 -40.34 -7.93 6.27
N GLY A 319 -39.88 -6.77 5.78
CA GLY A 319 -39.51 -5.62 6.59
C GLY A 319 -38.01 -5.47 6.80
N ARG A 320 -37.63 -4.78 7.90
CA ARG A 320 -36.21 -4.47 8.20
C ARG A 320 -35.42 -5.73 8.56
N ALA A 321 -34.45 -6.08 7.74
CA ALA A 321 -33.56 -7.19 7.95
C ALA A 321 -32.54 -6.91 9.09
N ILE A 322 -32.04 -5.68 9.20
CA ILE A 322 -30.99 -5.26 10.16
C ILE A 322 -31.51 -4.09 11.01
N ILE A 323 -31.44 -4.23 12.31
CA ILE A 323 -31.71 -3.17 13.30
C ILE A 323 -30.42 -2.90 14.05
N PRO A 324 -29.67 -1.83 13.70
CA PRO A 324 -28.39 -1.52 14.35
C PRO A 324 -28.53 -1.40 15.87
N GLY A 325 -27.61 -2.04 16.60
CA GLY A 325 -27.62 -2.10 18.06
C GLY A 325 -28.61 -3.10 18.68
N SER A 326 -29.31 -3.90 17.86
CA SER A 326 -30.35 -4.82 18.35
C SER A 326 -30.38 -6.13 17.56
N GLY A 327 -29.36 -6.97 17.72
CA GLY A 327 -29.25 -8.25 17.03
C GLY A 327 -30.48 -9.14 17.23
N SER A 328 -30.95 -9.33 18.46
CA SER A 328 -32.11 -10.16 18.77
C SER A 328 -33.44 -9.69 18.13
N LYS A 329 -33.53 -8.40 17.72
CA LYS A 329 -34.71 -7.86 17.04
C LYS A 329 -34.53 -7.87 15.52
N SER A 330 -33.33 -8.08 15.01
CA SER A 330 -33.02 -8.09 13.58
C SER A 330 -33.49 -9.39 12.92
N LEU A 331 -34.28 -9.28 11.84
CA LEU A 331 -34.80 -10.45 11.14
C LEU A 331 -33.65 -11.30 10.57
N LEU A 332 -32.61 -10.67 10.02
CA LEU A 332 -31.42 -11.36 9.52
C LEU A 332 -30.79 -12.28 10.58
N TRP A 333 -30.71 -11.82 11.83
CA TRP A 333 -30.18 -12.65 12.91
C TRP A 333 -31.12 -13.82 13.24
N LYS A 334 -32.43 -13.59 13.32
CA LYS A 334 -33.42 -14.64 13.69
C LYS A 334 -33.37 -15.81 12.71
N VAL A 335 -33.50 -15.53 11.40
CA VAL A 335 -33.51 -16.59 10.38
C VAL A 335 -32.18 -17.33 10.26
N VAL A 336 -31.04 -16.66 10.58
CA VAL A 336 -29.72 -17.30 10.62
C VAL A 336 -29.54 -18.11 11.91
N ALA A 337 -30.02 -17.62 13.05
CA ALA A 337 -29.95 -18.34 14.32
C ALA A 337 -30.75 -19.64 14.27
N ASP A 338 -31.95 -19.61 13.69
CA ASP A 338 -32.88 -20.73 13.55
C ASP A 338 -32.52 -21.68 12.40
N ASN A 339 -31.45 -21.40 11.63
CA ASN A 339 -31.01 -22.13 10.43
C ASN A 339 -32.03 -22.13 9.26
N GLU A 340 -32.91 -21.17 9.22
CA GLU A 340 -33.80 -20.95 8.07
C GLU A 340 -33.06 -20.36 6.87
N MET A 341 -31.95 -19.63 7.15
CA MET A 341 -31.04 -19.07 6.13
C MET A 341 -29.59 -19.47 6.42
N PRO A 342 -28.83 -19.81 5.37
CA PRO A 342 -29.17 -19.85 3.95
C PRO A 342 -30.06 -21.06 3.60
N GLU A 343 -31.07 -20.83 2.74
CA GLU A 343 -32.00 -21.86 2.25
C GLU A 343 -31.25 -22.88 1.39
N ASP A 344 -31.57 -24.18 1.58
CA ASP A 344 -30.99 -25.32 0.83
C ASP A 344 -29.44 -25.41 0.87
N ARG A 345 -28.81 -24.99 1.99
CA ARG A 345 -27.35 -24.98 2.17
C ARG A 345 -26.98 -25.26 3.62
N ASP A 346 -25.67 -25.56 3.81
CA ASP A 346 -25.12 -25.69 5.15
C ASP A 346 -25.31 -24.40 5.95
N PRO A 347 -25.81 -24.52 7.19
CA PRO A 347 -25.99 -23.36 8.06
C PRO A 347 -24.65 -22.72 8.43
N LEU A 348 -24.69 -21.45 8.84
CA LEU A 348 -23.52 -20.75 9.34
C LEU A 348 -22.95 -21.47 10.57
N SER A 349 -21.63 -21.51 10.68
CA SER A 349 -20.96 -22.02 11.89
C SER A 349 -21.28 -21.15 13.11
N GLN A 350 -21.11 -21.70 14.31
CA GLN A 350 -21.35 -20.96 15.56
C GLN A 350 -20.50 -19.68 15.65
N GLN A 351 -19.26 -19.72 15.12
CA GLN A 351 -18.38 -18.55 15.08
C GLN A 351 -18.91 -17.47 14.11
N GLU A 352 -19.37 -17.88 12.92
CA GLU A 352 -19.95 -16.95 11.93
C GLU A 352 -21.23 -16.31 12.48
N LYS A 353 -22.09 -17.10 13.15
CA LYS A 353 -23.29 -16.61 13.86
C LYS A 353 -22.93 -15.58 14.95
N ALA A 354 -21.93 -15.90 15.79
CA ALA A 354 -21.47 -14.98 16.84
C ALA A 354 -20.91 -13.66 16.25
N SER A 355 -20.14 -13.74 15.15
CA SER A 355 -19.60 -12.56 14.47
C SER A 355 -20.73 -11.69 13.89
N LEU A 356 -21.73 -12.30 13.25
CA LEU A 356 -22.88 -11.57 12.69
C LEU A 356 -23.67 -10.86 13.79
N LYS A 357 -23.99 -11.58 14.89
CA LYS A 357 -24.71 -11.00 16.03
C LYS A 357 -23.96 -9.84 16.65
N LYS A 358 -22.66 -10.05 16.93
CA LYS A 358 -21.79 -9.01 17.49
C LYS A 358 -21.77 -7.76 16.61
N TRP A 359 -21.63 -7.92 15.29
CA TRP A 359 -21.61 -6.78 14.37
C TRP A 359 -22.91 -5.97 14.43
N ILE A 360 -24.07 -6.65 14.45
CA ILE A 360 -25.38 -5.98 14.56
C ILE A 360 -25.48 -5.25 15.90
N ASP A 361 -25.12 -5.92 17.01
CA ASP A 361 -25.18 -5.35 18.36
C ASP A 361 -24.24 -4.15 18.54
N ASP A 362 -23.05 -4.15 17.88
CA ASP A 362 -22.09 -3.05 17.86
C ASP A 362 -22.53 -1.88 16.95
N GLY A 363 -23.74 -1.93 16.38
CA GLY A 363 -24.33 -0.86 15.58
C GLY A 363 -24.23 -1.05 14.06
N ALA A 364 -23.95 -2.26 13.60
CA ALA A 364 -23.91 -2.66 12.19
C ALA A 364 -23.10 -1.70 11.29
N HIS A 365 -21.88 -1.34 11.75
CA HIS A 365 -20.99 -0.43 11.00
C HIS A 365 -20.66 -1.01 9.63
N TRP A 366 -20.89 -0.21 8.57
CA TRP A 366 -20.74 -0.60 7.18
C TRP A 366 -19.81 0.40 6.45
N PRO A 367 -18.52 0.08 6.29
CA PRO A 367 -17.51 1.03 5.80
C PRO A 367 -17.39 1.13 4.28
N VAL A 368 -18.18 0.36 3.52
CA VAL A 368 -18.16 0.34 2.05
C VAL A 368 -19.52 0.69 1.50
N GLU A 369 -19.57 1.32 0.33
CA GLU A 369 -20.83 1.58 -0.35
C GLU A 369 -21.44 0.27 -0.87
N ILE A 370 -20.61 -0.56 -1.50
CA ILE A 370 -20.98 -1.85 -2.09
C ILE A 370 -19.99 -2.91 -1.60
N ILE A 371 -20.49 -4.05 -1.14
CA ILE A 371 -19.65 -5.23 -0.90
C ILE A 371 -19.28 -5.81 -2.27
N ASP A 372 -17.99 -5.74 -2.60
CA ASP A 372 -17.44 -6.32 -3.81
C ASP A 372 -17.04 -7.78 -3.54
N PRO A 373 -17.77 -8.77 -4.10
CA PRO A 373 -17.50 -10.16 -3.78
C PRO A 373 -16.07 -10.62 -4.14
N LEU A 374 -15.47 -10.07 -5.20
CA LEU A 374 -14.11 -10.46 -5.60
C LEU A 374 -13.07 -10.08 -4.55
N ALA A 375 -13.24 -8.94 -3.88
CA ALA A 375 -12.34 -8.48 -2.83
C ALA A 375 -12.34 -9.37 -1.57
N TYR A 376 -13.32 -10.27 -1.45
CA TYR A 376 -13.48 -11.16 -0.29
C TYR A 376 -13.45 -12.65 -0.65
N LYS A 377 -13.28 -13.01 -1.95
CA LYS A 377 -13.23 -14.40 -2.42
C LYS A 377 -11.95 -15.12 -1.96
N SER A 378 -10.83 -14.45 -2.03
CA SER A 378 -9.56 -14.94 -1.48
C SER A 378 -9.54 -14.57 0.00
N GLY A 379 -9.59 -15.56 0.89
CA GLY A 379 -9.56 -15.31 2.33
C GLY A 379 -8.48 -14.28 2.69
N SER A 380 -8.67 -13.52 3.76
CA SER A 380 -7.88 -12.37 4.22
C SER A 380 -6.39 -12.65 4.52
N ASN A 381 -5.86 -13.75 4.03
CA ASN A 381 -4.45 -14.13 4.03
C ASN A 381 -3.60 -13.37 2.99
N ALA A 382 -4.04 -12.18 2.54
CA ALA A 382 -3.14 -11.25 1.89
C ALA A 382 -2.08 -10.82 2.91
N ASN A 383 -1.12 -11.73 3.15
CA ASN A 383 0.10 -11.41 3.89
C ASN A 383 0.71 -10.19 3.22
N ASN A 384 0.64 -9.04 3.87
CA ASN A 384 1.27 -7.78 3.44
C ASN A 384 2.81 -7.86 3.49
N ARG A 385 3.36 -9.04 3.35
CA ARG A 385 4.81 -9.26 3.29
C ARG A 385 5.24 -9.19 1.84
N PHE A 386 6.05 -8.21 1.55
CA PHE A 386 6.71 -8.13 0.26
C PHE A 386 7.84 -9.19 0.21
N LEU A 387 7.42 -10.44 0.11
CA LEU A 387 8.31 -11.57 -0.10
C LEU A 387 7.81 -12.32 -1.32
N ARG A 388 8.44 -12.11 -2.47
CA ARG A 388 8.14 -12.87 -3.66
C ARG A 388 9.39 -13.16 -4.48
N ARG A 389 9.42 -14.31 -5.10
CA ARG A 389 10.43 -14.66 -6.10
C ARG A 389 10.28 -13.73 -7.32
N LEU A 390 11.38 -13.35 -7.93
CA LEU A 390 11.36 -12.69 -9.24
C LEU A 390 10.75 -13.63 -10.26
N THR A 391 9.89 -13.11 -11.13
CA THR A 391 9.43 -13.84 -12.31
C THR A 391 10.59 -14.06 -13.28
N VAL A 392 10.46 -15.01 -14.23
CA VAL A 392 11.50 -15.25 -15.23
C VAL A 392 11.88 -13.96 -15.99
N PRO A 393 10.94 -13.13 -16.47
CA PRO A 393 11.28 -11.84 -17.07
C PRO A 393 12.01 -10.88 -16.12
N GLU A 394 11.58 -10.78 -14.88
CA GLU A 394 12.21 -9.90 -13.87
C GLU A 394 13.62 -10.39 -13.50
N TYR A 395 13.85 -11.71 -13.41
CA TYR A 395 15.17 -12.28 -13.18
C TYR A 395 16.13 -11.97 -14.33
N ILE A 396 15.67 -12.11 -15.58
CA ILE A 396 16.46 -11.76 -16.79
C ILE A 396 16.86 -10.27 -16.75
N GLU A 397 15.89 -9.38 -16.50
CA GLU A 397 16.16 -7.95 -16.43
C GLU A 397 17.03 -7.59 -15.20
N THR A 398 16.95 -8.36 -14.11
CA THR A 398 17.80 -8.16 -12.94
C THR A 398 19.26 -8.50 -13.27
N VAL A 399 19.51 -9.64 -13.90
CA VAL A 399 20.88 -9.99 -14.32
C VAL A 399 21.41 -8.97 -15.34
N ARG A 400 20.60 -8.57 -16.31
CA ARG A 400 20.97 -7.55 -17.28
C ARG A 400 21.30 -6.20 -16.62
N GLY A 401 20.47 -5.74 -15.71
CA GLY A 401 20.64 -4.45 -15.00
C GLY A 401 21.85 -4.44 -14.06
N ILE A 402 22.10 -5.53 -13.36
CA ILE A 402 23.19 -5.64 -12.38
C ILE A 402 24.55 -5.89 -13.08
N LEU A 403 24.59 -6.88 -13.97
CA LEU A 403 25.85 -7.37 -14.57
C LEU A 403 26.09 -6.87 -16.01
N GLY A 404 25.08 -6.36 -16.70
CA GLY A 404 25.18 -6.01 -18.12
C GLY A 404 25.12 -7.22 -19.06
N VAL A 405 24.75 -8.42 -18.58
CA VAL A 405 24.76 -9.68 -19.35
C VAL A 405 23.35 -10.09 -19.74
N ASP A 406 23.16 -10.45 -21.00
CA ASP A 406 21.90 -11.04 -21.47
C ASP A 406 21.93 -12.57 -21.31
N ILE A 407 20.98 -13.07 -20.53
CA ILE A 407 20.74 -14.49 -20.25
C ILE A 407 19.37 -14.98 -20.74
N ALA A 408 18.64 -14.17 -21.51
CA ALA A 408 17.22 -14.40 -21.82
C ALA A 408 16.94 -15.77 -22.43
N GLU A 409 17.75 -16.20 -23.40
CA GLU A 409 17.58 -17.49 -24.05
C GLU A 409 17.75 -18.68 -23.08
N GLN A 410 18.85 -18.65 -22.31
CA GLN A 410 19.15 -19.71 -21.35
C GLN A 410 18.16 -19.74 -20.20
N ALA A 411 17.77 -18.57 -19.70
CA ALA A 411 16.80 -18.49 -18.62
C ALA A 411 15.44 -19.08 -19.02
N ARG A 412 14.96 -18.79 -20.23
CA ARG A 412 13.71 -19.38 -20.74
C ARG A 412 13.78 -20.89 -21.01
N LYS A 413 14.96 -21.43 -21.27
CA LYS A 413 15.16 -22.87 -21.44
C LYS A 413 15.25 -23.63 -20.11
N LEU A 414 15.86 -23.00 -19.09
CA LEU A 414 16.21 -23.69 -17.85
C LEU A 414 15.17 -23.47 -16.73
N LEU A 415 14.62 -22.25 -16.62
CA LEU A 415 13.65 -21.93 -15.57
C LEU A 415 12.26 -22.45 -15.92
N PRO A 416 11.54 -23.07 -14.96
CA PRO A 416 10.12 -23.37 -15.13
C PRO A 416 9.30 -22.08 -15.43
N VAL A 417 8.23 -22.24 -16.21
CA VAL A 417 7.35 -21.15 -16.55
C VAL A 417 6.60 -20.67 -15.30
N ASP A 418 6.52 -19.36 -15.11
CA ASP A 418 5.73 -18.76 -14.03
C ASP A 418 4.24 -18.98 -14.30
N LEU A 419 3.55 -19.65 -13.39
CA LEU A 419 2.12 -19.87 -13.49
C LEU A 419 1.37 -18.59 -13.11
N ARG A 420 0.25 -18.35 -13.79
CA ARG A 420 -0.62 -17.22 -13.48
C ARG A 420 -1.56 -17.55 -12.33
N ALA A 421 -1.75 -16.60 -11.44
CA ALA A 421 -2.75 -16.62 -10.38
C ALA A 421 -3.37 -15.22 -10.24
N ASP A 422 -4.67 -15.15 -10.03
CA ASP A 422 -5.42 -13.89 -9.94
C ASP A 422 -5.21 -12.94 -11.15
N GLY A 423 -4.96 -13.52 -12.32
CA GLY A 423 -4.75 -12.79 -13.57
C GLY A 423 -3.30 -12.46 -13.91
N PHE A 424 -2.32 -12.65 -12.99
CA PHE A 424 -0.93 -12.24 -13.19
C PHE A 424 0.08 -13.33 -12.80
N SER A 425 1.20 -13.39 -13.54
CA SER A 425 2.29 -14.33 -13.27
C SER A 425 3.20 -13.90 -12.10
N ASN A 426 3.12 -12.64 -11.67
CA ASN A 426 3.92 -12.11 -10.58
C ASN A 426 3.25 -12.24 -9.19
N THR A 427 2.16 -12.97 -9.08
CA THR A 427 1.43 -13.19 -7.81
C THR A 427 2.25 -14.06 -6.86
N SER A 428 2.58 -13.51 -5.69
CA SER A 428 3.59 -14.02 -4.76
C SER A 428 3.35 -15.45 -4.28
N TYR A 429 2.12 -15.85 -3.98
CA TYR A 429 1.80 -17.16 -3.44
C TYR A 429 1.96 -18.29 -4.47
N ASN A 430 2.04 -17.96 -5.76
CA ASN A 430 2.21 -18.93 -6.84
C ASN A 430 3.66 -19.02 -7.34
N LEU A 431 4.58 -18.24 -6.77
CA LEU A 431 6.00 -18.18 -7.14
C LEU A 431 6.87 -19.04 -6.22
N GLY A 432 6.54 -20.33 -6.11
CA GLY A 432 7.37 -21.30 -5.38
C GLY A 432 8.73 -21.56 -6.03
N VAL A 433 9.64 -22.15 -5.26
CA VAL A 433 10.94 -22.64 -5.73
C VAL A 433 11.02 -24.14 -5.44
N ASP A 434 11.30 -24.92 -6.45
CA ASP A 434 11.60 -26.35 -6.37
C ASP A 434 13.06 -26.61 -6.75
N LEU A 435 13.44 -27.89 -6.78
CA LEU A 435 14.81 -28.32 -7.14
C LEU A 435 15.21 -27.87 -8.55
N LYS A 436 14.28 -27.86 -9.52
CA LYS A 436 14.57 -27.42 -10.89
C LYS A 436 14.96 -25.95 -10.94
N HIS A 437 14.30 -25.11 -10.13
CA HIS A 437 14.67 -23.69 -10.00
C HIS A 437 16.08 -23.55 -9.40
N VAL A 438 16.42 -24.30 -8.34
CA VAL A 438 17.74 -24.24 -7.72
C VAL A 438 18.85 -24.60 -8.70
N GLU A 439 18.66 -25.70 -9.43
CA GLU A 439 19.60 -26.13 -10.49
C GLU A 439 19.72 -25.09 -11.62
N ALA A 440 18.58 -24.52 -12.05
CA ALA A 440 18.55 -23.49 -13.09
C ALA A 440 19.30 -22.23 -12.65
N TYR A 441 19.06 -21.74 -11.43
CA TYR A 441 19.77 -20.57 -10.91
C TYR A 441 21.28 -20.78 -10.81
N SER A 442 21.71 -21.96 -10.38
CA SER A 442 23.14 -22.32 -10.33
C SER A 442 23.78 -22.26 -11.72
N ARG A 443 23.16 -22.91 -12.70
CA ARG A 443 23.65 -22.93 -14.09
C ARG A 443 23.64 -21.54 -14.71
N LEU A 444 22.60 -20.73 -14.44
CA LEU A 444 22.48 -19.36 -14.96
C LEU A 444 23.49 -18.41 -14.30
N ALA A 445 23.77 -18.58 -13.02
CA ALA A 445 24.81 -17.80 -12.32
C ALA A 445 26.17 -18.02 -12.96
N SER A 446 26.59 -19.28 -13.11
CA SER A 446 27.85 -19.64 -13.78
C SER A 446 27.89 -19.20 -15.25
N PHE A 447 26.76 -19.31 -15.97
CA PHE A 447 26.68 -18.84 -17.36
C PHE A 447 26.86 -17.31 -17.43
N ALA A 448 26.20 -16.55 -16.58
CA ALA A 448 26.26 -15.08 -16.57
C ALA A 448 27.69 -14.59 -16.24
N VAL A 449 28.31 -15.17 -15.21
CA VAL A 449 29.67 -14.78 -14.79
C VAL A 449 30.71 -15.13 -15.84
N ARG A 450 30.60 -16.29 -16.53
CA ARG A 450 31.51 -16.64 -17.65
C ARG A 450 31.35 -15.72 -18.88
N LYS A 451 30.21 -15.05 -19.05
CA LYS A 451 29.96 -14.13 -20.18
C LYS A 451 30.48 -12.73 -19.92
N MET A 452 30.99 -12.42 -18.75
CA MET A 452 31.43 -11.07 -18.39
C MET A 452 32.93 -11.02 -18.09
N ASP A 453 33.50 -9.85 -18.19
CA ASP A 453 34.83 -9.56 -17.66
C ASP A 453 34.70 -9.23 -16.17
N VAL A 454 34.92 -10.24 -15.33
CA VAL A 454 34.79 -10.12 -13.87
C VAL A 454 35.76 -9.07 -13.33
N GLY A 455 37.02 -9.05 -13.80
CA GLY A 455 38.01 -8.07 -13.36
C GLY A 455 37.59 -6.64 -13.59
N LYS A 456 37.11 -6.33 -14.81
CA LYS A 456 36.60 -5.01 -15.19
C LYS A 456 35.33 -4.64 -14.40
N PHE A 457 34.43 -5.59 -14.18
CA PHE A 457 33.20 -5.36 -13.44
C PHE A 457 33.47 -5.00 -11.97
N VAL A 458 34.29 -5.78 -11.27
CA VAL A 458 34.55 -5.57 -9.84
C VAL A 458 35.43 -4.35 -9.58
N ALA A 459 36.25 -3.94 -10.56
CA ALA A 459 37.05 -2.69 -10.50
C ALA A 459 36.19 -1.43 -10.32
N ARG A 460 34.90 -1.47 -10.74
CA ARG A 460 33.94 -0.39 -10.49
C ARG A 460 33.72 -0.09 -9.01
N PHE A 461 33.97 -1.05 -8.13
CA PHE A 461 33.73 -0.94 -6.69
C PHE A 461 35.01 -0.75 -5.87
N SER A 462 36.13 -1.24 -6.37
CA SER A 462 37.47 -1.05 -5.75
C SER A 462 38.57 -1.51 -6.71
N ASN A 463 39.65 -0.74 -6.79
CA ASN A 463 40.84 -1.13 -7.50
C ASN A 463 41.79 -2.02 -6.67
N ASN A 464 41.49 -2.25 -5.39
CA ASN A 464 42.28 -3.08 -4.53
C ASN A 464 41.99 -4.57 -4.81
N ARG A 465 43.01 -5.29 -5.27
CA ARG A 465 42.95 -6.72 -5.64
C ARG A 465 43.50 -7.65 -4.57
N SER A 466 43.62 -7.19 -3.34
CA SER A 466 44.12 -7.99 -2.23
C SER A 466 43.10 -8.94 -1.68
N LEU A 467 43.48 -10.19 -1.50
CA LEU A 467 42.68 -11.23 -0.81
C LEU A 467 42.72 -11.11 0.72
N THR A 468 43.50 -10.15 1.27
CA THR A 468 43.60 -9.95 2.72
C THR A 468 42.26 -9.46 3.33
N GLN A 469 42.10 -9.71 4.63
CA GLN A 469 40.85 -9.58 5.34
C GLN A 469 40.16 -8.21 5.19
N LYS A 470 40.86 -7.10 5.43
CA LYS A 470 40.29 -5.77 5.47
C LYS A 470 39.87 -5.23 4.08
N PRO A 471 40.76 -5.26 3.05
CA PRO A 471 40.39 -4.86 1.69
C PRO A 471 39.27 -5.70 1.08
N MET A 472 39.35 -7.01 1.22
CA MET A 472 38.33 -7.93 0.67
C MET A 472 36.95 -7.69 1.30
N ARG A 473 36.91 -7.45 2.62
CA ARG A 473 35.66 -7.10 3.32
C ARG A 473 35.05 -5.82 2.74
N ALA A 474 35.86 -4.77 2.56
CA ALA A 474 35.39 -3.50 2.01
C ALA A 474 34.89 -3.65 0.57
N HIS A 475 35.56 -4.48 -0.24
CA HIS A 475 35.14 -4.77 -1.61
C HIS A 475 33.80 -5.53 -1.66
N ILE A 476 33.67 -6.60 -0.89
CA ILE A 476 32.43 -7.38 -0.77
C ILE A 476 31.26 -6.49 -0.32
N THR A 477 31.50 -5.59 0.65
CA THR A 477 30.45 -4.67 1.14
C THR A 477 29.91 -3.76 0.03
N LYS A 478 30.78 -3.17 -0.79
CA LYS A 478 30.38 -2.29 -1.91
C LYS A 478 29.73 -3.07 -3.04
N LEU A 479 30.37 -4.17 -3.47
CA LEU A 479 29.84 -5.03 -4.53
C LEU A 479 28.48 -5.61 -4.16
N GLY A 480 28.38 -6.19 -2.98
CA GLY A 480 27.15 -6.82 -2.53
C GLY A 480 26.02 -5.83 -2.32
N LYS A 481 26.31 -4.57 -1.91
CA LYS A 481 25.29 -3.50 -1.86
C LYS A 481 24.65 -3.28 -3.25
N TRP A 482 25.44 -3.32 -4.30
CA TRP A 482 24.94 -3.21 -5.68
C TRP A 482 24.21 -4.48 -6.13
N VAL A 483 24.84 -5.65 -6.00
CA VAL A 483 24.31 -6.92 -6.51
C VAL A 483 23.02 -7.32 -5.76
N LEU A 484 22.99 -7.16 -4.43
CA LEU A 484 21.85 -7.53 -3.58
C LEU A 484 20.89 -6.37 -3.26
N ARG A 485 21.04 -5.23 -3.97
CA ARG A 485 20.14 -4.08 -3.92
C ARG A 485 19.98 -3.45 -2.53
N GLY A 486 21.06 -3.46 -1.73
CA GLY A 486 21.06 -2.86 -0.39
C GLY A 486 22.20 -3.36 0.49
N PRO A 487 22.43 -2.73 1.65
CA PRO A 487 23.55 -3.05 2.52
C PRO A 487 23.50 -4.52 3.00
N LEU A 488 24.67 -5.14 3.05
CA LEU A 488 24.81 -6.51 3.55
C LEU A 488 24.82 -6.52 5.08
N GLU A 489 24.30 -7.59 5.63
CA GLU A 489 24.43 -7.91 7.06
C GLU A 489 25.79 -8.56 7.35
N GLU A 490 26.22 -8.53 8.61
CA GLU A 490 27.55 -9.02 9.03
C GLU A 490 27.77 -10.50 8.67
N HIS A 491 26.75 -11.33 8.84
CA HIS A 491 26.84 -12.74 8.50
C HIS A 491 26.97 -12.96 6.99
N GLU A 492 26.32 -12.14 6.14
CA GLU A 492 26.46 -12.24 4.68
C GLU A 492 27.88 -11.87 4.24
N ILE A 493 28.42 -10.77 4.79
CA ILE A 493 29.81 -10.37 4.51
C ILE A 493 30.78 -11.49 4.91
N SER A 494 30.57 -12.11 6.07
CA SER A 494 31.38 -13.20 6.57
C SER A 494 31.30 -14.44 5.68
N THR A 495 30.12 -14.79 5.19
CA THR A 495 29.90 -15.91 4.27
C THR A 495 30.66 -15.72 2.95
N PHE A 496 30.47 -14.56 2.29
CA PHE A 496 31.16 -14.28 1.03
C PHE A 496 32.67 -14.15 1.21
N ARG A 497 33.11 -13.63 2.34
CA ARG A 497 34.53 -13.59 2.67
C ARG A 497 35.13 -14.99 2.89
N GLY A 498 34.35 -15.93 3.43
CA GLY A 498 34.74 -17.34 3.54
C GLY A 498 35.17 -17.95 2.21
N ILE A 499 34.46 -17.59 1.11
CA ILE A 499 34.81 -18.02 -0.25
C ILE A 499 36.20 -17.51 -0.64
N SER A 500 36.47 -16.20 -0.46
CA SER A 500 37.81 -15.63 -0.79
C SER A 500 38.93 -16.23 0.05
N THR A 501 38.63 -16.59 1.31
CA THR A 501 39.58 -17.24 2.19
C THR A 501 39.92 -18.66 1.69
N ALA A 502 38.91 -19.43 1.28
CA ALA A 502 39.09 -20.76 0.71
C ALA A 502 39.90 -20.73 -0.59
N VAL A 503 39.63 -19.80 -1.49
CA VAL A 503 40.37 -19.61 -2.74
C VAL A 503 41.84 -19.25 -2.44
N ALA A 504 42.08 -18.29 -1.52
CA ALA A 504 43.43 -17.89 -1.12
C ALA A 504 44.20 -19.05 -0.50
N ALA A 505 43.55 -19.87 0.35
CA ALA A 505 44.20 -21.04 0.97
C ALA A 505 44.63 -22.12 -0.05
N ASN A 506 43.97 -22.18 -1.20
CA ASN A 506 44.33 -23.05 -2.30
C ASN A 506 45.22 -22.39 -3.39
N GLY A 507 45.79 -21.20 -3.09
CA GLY A 507 46.68 -20.48 -4.00
C GLY A 507 46.00 -19.81 -5.18
N GLY A 508 44.65 -19.67 -5.16
CA GLY A 508 43.85 -19.03 -6.20
C GLY A 508 44.00 -17.52 -6.26
N SER A 509 43.62 -16.96 -7.38
CA SER A 509 43.73 -15.52 -7.67
C SER A 509 42.56 -14.71 -7.12
N PHE A 510 42.71 -13.38 -7.10
CA PHE A 510 41.65 -12.42 -6.77
C PHE A 510 40.45 -12.55 -7.73
N ASP A 511 40.72 -12.65 -9.04
CA ASP A 511 39.62 -12.79 -10.04
C ASP A 511 38.84 -14.08 -9.87
N GLU A 512 39.52 -15.17 -9.53
CA GLU A 512 38.87 -16.44 -9.21
C GLU A 512 37.98 -16.31 -7.97
N ALA A 513 38.48 -15.71 -6.90
CA ALA A 513 37.66 -15.46 -5.71
C ALA A 513 36.42 -14.60 -6.01
N MET A 514 36.58 -13.54 -6.82
CA MET A 514 35.44 -12.66 -7.20
C MET A 514 34.45 -13.39 -8.12
N THR A 515 34.92 -14.30 -8.97
CA THR A 515 34.07 -15.17 -9.79
C THR A 515 33.12 -15.99 -8.92
N TYR A 516 33.68 -16.74 -7.96
CA TYR A 516 32.86 -17.57 -7.04
C TYR A 516 31.97 -16.73 -6.11
N ILE A 517 32.44 -15.56 -5.66
CA ILE A 517 31.63 -14.64 -4.85
C ILE A 517 30.41 -14.13 -5.64
N LEU A 518 30.63 -13.73 -6.92
CA LEU A 518 29.53 -13.29 -7.78
C LEU A 518 28.53 -14.43 -8.05
N GLU A 519 29.02 -15.64 -8.38
CA GLU A 519 28.15 -16.82 -8.55
C GLU A 519 27.33 -17.12 -7.30
N ALA A 520 27.94 -17.02 -6.11
CA ALA A 520 27.25 -17.21 -4.83
C ALA A 520 26.21 -16.09 -4.56
N MET A 521 26.53 -14.82 -4.87
CA MET A 521 25.60 -13.71 -4.73
C MET A 521 24.39 -13.87 -5.66
N LEU A 522 24.57 -14.33 -6.90
CA LEU A 522 23.48 -14.55 -7.87
C LEU A 522 22.55 -15.69 -7.45
N GLN A 523 23.01 -16.62 -6.64
CA GLN A 523 22.23 -17.73 -6.08
C GLN A 523 21.64 -17.38 -4.70
N SER A 524 22.00 -16.24 -4.13
CA SER A 524 21.47 -15.80 -2.84
C SER A 524 19.94 -15.58 -2.89
N PRO A 525 19.19 -15.98 -1.86
CA PRO A 525 17.77 -15.61 -1.74
C PRO A 525 17.52 -14.11 -1.92
N ARG A 526 18.40 -13.24 -1.45
CA ARG A 526 18.27 -11.79 -1.65
C ARG A 526 18.38 -11.36 -3.12
N PHE A 527 19.06 -12.13 -3.97
CA PHE A 527 19.09 -11.85 -5.40
C PHE A 527 17.82 -12.35 -6.10
N ILE A 528 17.38 -13.56 -5.75
CA ILE A 528 16.29 -14.29 -6.39
C ILE A 528 14.90 -13.74 -5.96
N TYR A 529 14.81 -13.21 -4.72
CA TYR A 529 13.58 -12.71 -4.13
C TYR A 529 13.63 -11.21 -3.91
N LEU A 530 12.48 -10.57 -3.97
CA LEU A 530 12.23 -9.31 -3.30
C LEU A 530 11.91 -9.63 -1.84
N MET A 531 12.80 -9.24 -0.94
CA MET A 531 12.73 -9.55 0.49
C MET A 531 12.78 -8.26 1.30
N GLU A 532 11.96 -8.18 2.33
CA GLU A 532 11.91 -7.05 3.24
C GLU A 532 12.16 -7.49 4.68
N LYS A 533 12.70 -6.58 5.48
CA LYS A 533 12.88 -6.82 6.91
C LYS A 533 11.52 -6.86 7.59
N LYS A 534 11.35 -7.78 8.55
CA LYS A 534 10.11 -7.91 9.30
C LYS A 534 9.81 -6.66 10.13
N ASN A 535 8.59 -6.14 10.01
CA ASN A 535 8.12 -5.10 10.91
C ASN A 535 7.69 -5.71 12.25
N LYS A 536 8.53 -5.55 13.27
CA LYS A 536 8.26 -6.02 14.64
C LYS A 536 7.36 -5.07 15.44
N SER A 537 6.94 -3.94 14.85
CA SER A 537 6.01 -3.00 15.47
C SER A 537 4.58 -3.54 15.39
N SER A 538 3.72 -3.14 16.32
CA SER A 538 2.27 -3.37 16.24
C SER A 538 1.56 -2.46 15.25
N ASN A 539 2.23 -1.41 14.75
CA ASN A 539 1.70 -0.44 13.80
C ASN A 539 2.44 -0.51 12.47
N PRO A 540 1.82 -0.10 11.35
CA PRO A 540 2.51 0.09 10.09
C PRO A 540 3.73 1.01 10.27
N SER A 541 4.82 0.69 9.57
CA SER A 541 6.04 1.51 9.59
C SER A 541 6.55 1.73 8.18
N PRO A 542 7.22 2.87 7.89
CA PRO A 542 7.86 3.07 6.60
C PRO A 542 8.87 1.95 6.31
N VAL A 543 8.91 1.50 5.06
CA VAL A 543 9.98 0.63 4.59
C VAL A 543 11.30 1.40 4.53
N SER A 544 12.43 0.70 4.53
CA SER A 544 13.72 1.36 4.34
C SER A 544 13.84 1.95 2.92
N ASP A 545 14.66 2.98 2.75
CA ASP A 545 14.85 3.62 1.46
C ASP A 545 15.35 2.64 0.38
N TYR A 546 16.19 1.65 0.73
CA TYR A 546 16.63 0.61 -0.21
C TYR A 546 15.49 -0.35 -0.61
N GLU A 547 14.64 -0.71 0.33
CA GLU A 547 13.45 -1.52 0.05
C GLU A 547 12.48 -0.73 -0.82
N LEU A 548 12.28 0.57 -0.54
CA LEU A 548 11.44 1.46 -1.34
C LEU A 548 12.00 1.64 -2.76
N ALA A 549 13.32 1.81 -2.91
CA ALA A 549 13.97 1.87 -4.22
C ALA A 549 13.71 0.60 -5.04
N SER A 550 13.82 -0.57 -4.41
CA SER A 550 13.51 -1.85 -5.04
C SER A 550 12.04 -1.95 -5.42
N ARG A 551 11.10 -1.62 -4.51
CA ARG A 551 9.67 -1.62 -4.81
C ARG A 551 9.35 -0.77 -6.04
N ILE A 552 9.80 0.50 -6.05
CA ILE A 552 9.56 1.45 -7.13
C ILE A 552 10.13 0.95 -8.46
N SER A 553 11.38 0.49 -8.48
CA SER A 553 12.02 0.04 -9.72
C SER A 553 11.36 -1.22 -10.31
N TYR A 554 10.99 -2.20 -9.48
CA TYR A 554 10.31 -3.40 -9.97
C TYR A 554 8.85 -3.14 -10.36
N ILE A 555 8.16 -2.19 -9.74
CA ILE A 555 6.84 -1.74 -10.18
C ILE A 555 6.92 -1.15 -11.58
N ILE A 556 7.84 -0.19 -11.80
CA ILE A 556 7.89 0.64 -13.01
C ILE A 556 8.63 -0.06 -14.14
N TRP A 557 9.70 -0.79 -13.86
CA TRP A 557 10.59 -1.38 -14.86
C TRP A 557 10.54 -2.91 -14.90
N GLY A 558 10.13 -3.57 -13.80
CA GLY A 558 10.36 -5.00 -13.62
C GLY A 558 11.84 -5.36 -13.55
N ALA A 559 12.68 -4.44 -13.08
CA ALA A 559 14.13 -4.49 -13.09
C ALA A 559 14.71 -3.83 -11.83
N PRO A 560 15.99 -4.07 -11.48
CA PRO A 560 16.60 -3.51 -10.29
C PRO A 560 16.75 -1.98 -10.37
N PRO A 561 16.88 -1.29 -9.22
CA PRO A 561 17.16 0.14 -9.19
C PRO A 561 18.49 0.47 -9.88
N ASP A 562 18.53 1.60 -10.59
CA ASP A 562 19.75 2.14 -11.16
C ASP A 562 20.64 2.85 -10.10
N SER A 563 21.83 3.30 -10.51
CA SER A 563 22.78 3.95 -9.61
C SER A 563 22.20 5.21 -8.95
N GLN A 564 21.47 6.03 -9.69
CA GLN A 564 20.88 7.26 -9.15
C GLN A 564 19.83 6.96 -8.07
N LEU A 565 18.97 5.97 -8.31
CA LEU A 565 17.95 5.57 -7.31
C LEU A 565 18.61 4.94 -6.08
N MET A 566 19.70 4.16 -6.26
CA MET A 566 20.48 3.59 -5.15
C MET A 566 21.19 4.68 -4.34
N GLU A 567 21.73 5.73 -4.97
CA GLU A 567 22.33 6.88 -4.29
C GLU A 567 21.31 7.69 -3.51
N THR A 568 20.11 7.89 -4.08
CA THR A 568 18.99 8.54 -3.40
C THR A 568 18.54 7.74 -2.17
N ALA A 569 18.53 6.41 -2.27
CA ALA A 569 18.25 5.52 -1.13
C ALA A 569 19.36 5.57 -0.07
N GLU A 570 20.63 5.59 -0.47
CA GLU A 570 21.78 5.68 0.45
C GLU A 570 21.76 6.98 1.26
N SER A 571 21.38 8.09 0.62
CA SER A 571 21.24 9.40 1.28
C SER A 571 19.95 9.53 2.10
N LYS A 572 19.11 8.48 2.19
CA LYS A 572 17.86 8.43 2.94
C LYS A 572 16.86 9.52 2.54
N GLN A 573 16.81 9.84 1.26
CA GLN A 573 15.93 10.89 0.73
C GLN A 573 14.61 10.35 0.19
N LEU A 574 14.48 9.05 -0.07
CA LEU A 574 13.25 8.45 -0.59
C LEU A 574 12.10 8.44 0.42
N SER A 575 12.37 8.61 1.71
CA SER A 575 11.33 8.83 2.72
C SER A 575 10.54 10.14 2.48
N ASN A 576 11.12 11.13 1.77
CA ASN A 576 10.45 12.37 1.39
C ASN A 576 9.55 12.14 0.15
N PRO A 577 8.21 12.36 0.25
CA PRO A 577 7.27 12.13 -0.86
C PRO A 577 7.63 12.87 -2.16
N SER A 578 8.07 14.13 -2.06
CA SER A 578 8.42 14.93 -3.26
C SER A 578 9.67 14.41 -3.96
N VAL A 579 10.65 13.87 -3.21
CA VAL A 579 11.83 13.22 -3.78
C VAL A 579 11.43 11.90 -4.46
N THR A 580 10.58 11.12 -3.78
CA THR A 580 10.04 9.88 -4.33
C THR A 580 9.30 10.14 -5.63
N GLU A 581 8.42 11.12 -5.67
CA GLU A 581 7.67 11.48 -6.88
C GLU A 581 8.60 11.88 -8.05
N ARG A 582 9.60 12.69 -7.79
CA ARG A 582 10.58 13.09 -8.81
C ARG A 582 11.30 11.86 -9.40
N GLU A 583 11.75 10.93 -8.55
CA GLU A 583 12.40 9.70 -9.01
C GLU A 583 11.42 8.81 -9.79
N VAL A 584 10.18 8.64 -9.33
CA VAL A 584 9.13 7.90 -10.02
C VAL A 584 8.88 8.48 -11.43
N ARG A 585 8.74 9.80 -11.56
CA ARG A 585 8.55 10.46 -12.85
C ARG A 585 9.76 10.27 -13.77
N ARG A 586 10.98 10.30 -13.22
CA ARG A 586 12.21 9.99 -13.96
C ARG A 586 12.20 8.56 -14.49
N LEU A 587 11.85 7.59 -13.63
CA LEU A 587 11.79 6.19 -14.05
C LEU A 587 10.69 5.95 -15.10
N LEU A 588 9.57 6.64 -15.02
CA LEU A 588 8.49 6.56 -16.01
C LEU A 588 8.91 7.13 -17.39
N ALA A 589 9.84 8.08 -17.43
CA ALA A 589 10.39 8.60 -18.69
C ALA A 589 11.33 7.60 -19.41
N ASP A 590 11.80 6.56 -18.74
CA ASP A 590 12.67 5.53 -19.31
C ASP A 590 11.86 4.52 -20.17
N PRO A 591 12.36 4.07 -21.33
CA PRO A 591 11.67 3.09 -22.18
C PRO A 591 11.35 1.76 -21.48
N ARG A 592 12.05 1.40 -20.41
CA ARG A 592 11.73 0.21 -19.57
C ARG A 592 10.33 0.27 -18.99
N ALA A 593 9.83 1.47 -18.63
CA ALA A 593 8.49 1.64 -18.11
C ALA A 593 7.42 1.27 -19.16
N GLN A 594 7.63 1.66 -20.42
CA GLN A 594 6.73 1.24 -21.50
C GLN A 594 6.76 -0.27 -21.73
N ARG A 595 7.93 -0.92 -21.65
CA ARG A 595 8.02 -2.39 -21.73
C ARG A 595 7.25 -3.07 -20.59
N ARG A 596 7.37 -2.55 -19.38
CA ARG A 596 6.62 -3.08 -18.22
C ARG A 596 5.12 -2.93 -18.38
N SER A 597 4.64 -1.80 -18.89
CA SER A 597 3.21 -1.55 -19.14
C SER A 597 2.64 -2.48 -20.23
N LYS A 598 3.43 -2.82 -21.26
CA LYS A 598 3.04 -3.83 -22.26
C LYS A 598 2.84 -5.20 -21.62
N HIS A 599 3.73 -5.56 -20.69
CA HIS A 599 3.62 -6.84 -19.96
C HIS A 599 2.34 -6.86 -19.10
N PHE A 600 2.01 -5.76 -18.41
CA PHE A 600 0.74 -5.62 -17.71
C PHE A 600 -0.46 -5.85 -18.64
N ALA A 601 -0.54 -5.14 -19.76
CA ALA A 601 -1.65 -5.26 -20.71
C ALA A 601 -1.75 -6.67 -21.30
N TYR A 602 -0.60 -7.27 -21.62
CA TYR A 602 -0.51 -8.64 -22.15
C TYR A 602 -1.10 -9.67 -21.16
N GLU A 603 -0.76 -9.55 -19.88
CA GLU A 603 -1.30 -10.43 -18.84
C GLU A 603 -2.76 -10.12 -18.48
N TRP A 604 -3.09 -8.85 -18.21
CA TRP A 604 -4.45 -8.44 -17.87
C TRP A 604 -5.49 -8.92 -18.88
N LEU A 605 -5.16 -8.81 -20.19
CA LEU A 605 -6.05 -9.16 -21.29
C LEU A 605 -5.91 -10.61 -21.77
N HIS A 606 -5.19 -11.45 -21.03
CA HIS A 606 -5.02 -12.87 -21.33
C HIS A 606 -4.46 -13.18 -22.74
N LEU A 607 -3.59 -12.32 -23.29
CA LEU A 607 -3.15 -12.42 -24.69
C LEU A 607 -2.31 -13.66 -24.98
N GLU A 608 -1.66 -14.26 -23.97
CA GLU A 608 -0.88 -15.51 -24.11
C GLU A 608 -1.69 -16.66 -24.70
N ARG A 609 -2.99 -16.75 -24.40
CA ARG A 609 -3.86 -17.82 -24.89
C ARG A 609 -3.92 -17.92 -26.41
N LEU A 610 -3.71 -16.78 -27.15
CA LEU A 610 -3.76 -16.78 -28.60
C LEU A 610 -2.66 -17.67 -29.22
N LYS A 611 -1.52 -17.85 -28.54
CA LYS A 611 -0.44 -18.73 -29.00
C LYS A 611 -0.82 -20.22 -28.96
N HIS A 612 -1.83 -20.56 -28.16
CA HIS A 612 -2.28 -21.93 -27.93
C HIS A 612 -3.66 -22.19 -28.54
N LEU A 613 -4.28 -21.16 -29.11
CA LEU A 613 -5.61 -21.26 -29.72
C LEU A 613 -5.53 -22.09 -31.01
N LYS A 614 -6.37 -23.11 -31.12
CA LYS A 614 -6.48 -24.00 -32.29
C LYS A 614 -7.92 -24.06 -32.80
N PRO A 615 -8.39 -23.02 -33.49
CA PRO A 615 -9.74 -23.03 -34.08
C PRO A 615 -9.90 -24.13 -35.12
N ASP A 616 -11.15 -24.59 -35.30
CA ASP A 616 -11.47 -25.56 -36.36
C ASP A 616 -11.14 -25.00 -37.75
N LYS A 617 -10.19 -25.61 -38.42
CA LYS A 617 -9.70 -25.19 -39.74
C LYS A 617 -10.78 -25.22 -40.82
N LYS A 618 -11.82 -26.03 -40.67
CA LYS A 618 -12.95 -26.06 -41.63
C LYS A 618 -13.76 -24.76 -41.53
N HIS A 619 -13.90 -24.21 -40.34
CA HIS A 619 -14.64 -22.99 -40.10
C HIS A 619 -13.80 -21.75 -40.24
N TYR A 620 -12.50 -21.84 -39.92
CA TYR A 620 -11.55 -20.74 -39.88
C TYR A 620 -10.27 -21.04 -40.66
N PRO A 621 -10.33 -21.20 -41.97
CA PRO A 621 -9.16 -21.61 -42.78
C PRO A 621 -8.05 -20.54 -42.80
N ALA A 622 -8.38 -19.28 -42.53
CA ALA A 622 -7.42 -18.18 -42.48
C ALA A 622 -6.61 -18.11 -41.16
N TRP A 623 -7.00 -18.90 -40.14
CA TRP A 623 -6.28 -18.88 -38.87
C TRP A 623 -4.87 -19.49 -38.98
N ASN A 624 -3.90 -18.75 -38.47
CA ASN A 624 -2.51 -19.20 -38.29
C ASN A 624 -1.83 -18.39 -37.18
N ASP A 625 -0.64 -18.83 -36.78
CA ASP A 625 0.12 -18.17 -35.71
C ASP A 625 0.47 -16.70 -36.00
N ALA A 626 0.62 -16.36 -37.29
CA ALA A 626 0.91 -15.02 -37.71
C ALA A 626 -0.31 -14.10 -37.53
N LEU A 627 -1.54 -14.55 -37.80
CA LEU A 627 -2.75 -13.79 -37.51
C LEU A 627 -2.96 -13.63 -36.00
N ALA A 628 -2.67 -14.66 -35.20
CA ALA A 628 -2.67 -14.57 -33.76
C ALA A 628 -1.67 -13.50 -33.24
N GLY A 629 -0.47 -13.47 -33.82
CA GLY A 629 0.54 -12.45 -33.53
C GLY A 629 0.06 -11.04 -33.88
N ASP A 630 -0.59 -10.86 -35.04
CA ASP A 630 -1.15 -9.58 -35.45
C ASP A 630 -2.22 -9.06 -34.47
N MET A 631 -3.12 -9.93 -34.02
CA MET A 631 -4.14 -9.55 -33.02
C MET A 631 -3.53 -9.15 -31.67
N ILE A 632 -2.44 -9.79 -31.26
CA ILE A 632 -1.70 -9.38 -30.04
C ILE A 632 -1.08 -8.00 -30.27
N ALA A 633 -0.42 -7.81 -31.43
CA ALA A 633 0.25 -6.55 -31.77
C ALA A 633 -0.73 -5.38 -31.87
N GLU A 634 -1.92 -5.60 -32.46
CA GLU A 634 -3.03 -4.64 -32.48
C GLU A 634 -3.33 -4.10 -31.09
N THR A 635 -3.64 -5.02 -30.17
CA THR A 635 -4.08 -4.66 -28.82
C THR A 635 -3.00 -3.95 -28.02
N ILE A 636 -1.75 -4.38 -28.16
CA ILE A 636 -0.63 -3.74 -27.46
C ILE A 636 -0.32 -2.35 -28.05
N ALA A 637 -0.37 -2.18 -29.37
CA ALA A 637 -0.15 -0.87 -29.99
C ALA A 637 -1.27 0.12 -29.62
N PHE A 638 -2.50 -0.33 -29.64
CA PHE A 638 -3.67 0.42 -29.19
C PHE A 638 -3.54 0.89 -27.72
N PHE A 639 -3.16 -0.03 -26.81
CA PHE A 639 -2.88 0.31 -25.42
C PHE A 639 -1.76 1.35 -25.28
N GLN A 640 -0.67 1.17 -26.03
CA GLN A 640 0.48 2.09 -25.98
C GLN A 640 0.14 3.50 -26.46
N GLU A 641 -0.71 3.63 -27.45
CA GLU A 641 -1.16 4.95 -27.90
C GLU A 641 -1.92 5.67 -26.79
N ILE A 642 -2.91 5.05 -26.23
CA ILE A 642 -3.77 5.65 -25.18
C ILE A 642 -2.95 5.93 -23.91
N ALA A 643 -2.17 4.95 -23.46
CA ALA A 643 -1.44 5.03 -22.18
C ALA A 643 -0.25 6.00 -22.20
N TRP A 644 0.47 6.11 -23.33
CA TRP A 644 1.78 6.78 -23.38
C TRP A 644 1.86 7.92 -24.39
N ARG A 645 1.37 7.73 -25.62
CA ARG A 645 1.45 8.76 -26.65
C ARG A 645 0.45 9.88 -26.38
N ASP A 646 -0.81 9.51 -26.23
CA ASP A 646 -1.90 10.46 -26.05
C ASP A 646 -2.15 10.80 -24.58
N LYS A 647 -1.64 9.97 -23.68
CA LYS A 647 -1.79 10.10 -22.20
C LYS A 647 -3.23 10.36 -21.80
N LYS A 648 -4.14 9.58 -22.37
CA LYS A 648 -5.58 9.65 -22.09
C LYS A 648 -5.96 8.83 -20.87
N PRO A 649 -7.13 9.06 -20.29
CA PRO A 649 -7.68 8.16 -19.28
C PRO A 649 -7.72 6.73 -19.79
N LEU A 650 -7.39 5.75 -18.92
CA LEU A 650 -7.38 4.35 -19.35
C LEU A 650 -8.78 3.79 -19.67
N SER A 651 -9.85 4.46 -19.24
CA SER A 651 -11.22 4.16 -19.65
C SER A 651 -11.44 4.31 -21.15
N ASP A 652 -10.69 5.20 -21.84
CA ASP A 652 -10.77 5.39 -23.29
C ASP A 652 -10.36 4.13 -24.07
N LEU A 653 -9.74 3.14 -23.43
CA LEU A 653 -9.53 1.81 -24.02
C LEU A 653 -10.84 1.14 -24.49
N PHE A 654 -11.99 1.52 -23.93
CA PHE A 654 -13.25 0.87 -24.26
C PHE A 654 -13.97 1.48 -25.44
N ASN A 655 -13.80 2.77 -25.73
CA ASN A 655 -14.56 3.42 -26.80
C ASN A 655 -13.73 4.22 -27.80
N ALA A 656 -12.40 4.17 -27.76
CA ALA A 656 -11.56 4.87 -28.69
C ALA A 656 -11.79 4.40 -30.15
N GLN A 657 -12.00 5.36 -31.07
CA GLN A 657 -12.40 5.14 -32.46
C GLN A 657 -11.19 5.01 -33.40
N PHE A 658 -10.22 4.19 -33.01
CA PHE A 658 -9.09 3.82 -33.87
C PHE A 658 -8.61 2.41 -33.50
N THR A 659 -7.82 1.79 -34.39
CA THR A 659 -7.06 0.58 -34.08
C THR A 659 -5.76 0.55 -34.91
N TYR A 660 -4.95 -0.47 -34.66
CA TYR A 660 -3.76 -0.80 -35.40
C TYR A 660 -3.89 -2.17 -36.06
N ALA A 661 -3.65 -2.28 -37.34
CA ALA A 661 -3.72 -3.56 -38.02
C ALA A 661 -2.57 -3.73 -39.02
N THR A 662 -2.08 -4.96 -39.14
CA THR A 662 -1.27 -5.34 -40.30
C THR A 662 -2.17 -5.51 -41.52
N PRO A 663 -1.64 -5.50 -42.76
CA PRO A 663 -2.43 -5.78 -43.95
C PRO A 663 -3.25 -7.09 -43.85
N ARG A 664 -2.67 -8.15 -43.25
CA ARG A 664 -3.36 -9.43 -43.02
C ARG A 664 -4.54 -9.29 -42.05
N LEU A 665 -4.35 -8.58 -40.93
CA LEU A 665 -5.41 -8.36 -39.96
C LEU A 665 -6.49 -7.43 -40.51
N ALA A 666 -6.12 -6.38 -41.26
CA ALA A 666 -7.05 -5.48 -41.93
C ALA A 666 -7.93 -6.24 -42.94
N GLN A 667 -7.34 -7.15 -43.70
CA GLN A 667 -8.08 -8.03 -44.59
C GLN A 667 -9.03 -8.96 -43.83
N HIS A 668 -8.59 -9.54 -42.70
CA HIS A 668 -9.43 -10.35 -41.82
C HIS A 668 -10.63 -9.57 -41.30
N TYR A 669 -10.46 -8.32 -40.92
CA TYR A 669 -11.52 -7.41 -40.43
C TYR A 669 -12.32 -6.80 -41.59
N ARG A 670 -11.88 -6.95 -42.84
CA ARG A 670 -12.46 -6.31 -44.04
C ARG A 670 -12.39 -4.80 -44.04
N PHE A 671 -11.30 -4.24 -43.50
CA PHE A 671 -11.07 -2.79 -43.57
C PHE A 671 -10.72 -2.35 -44.99
N ALA A 672 -11.21 -1.14 -45.35
CA ALA A 672 -10.73 -0.48 -46.56
C ALA A 672 -9.22 -0.11 -46.38
N GLN A 673 -8.47 -0.14 -47.49
CA GLN A 673 -7.05 0.27 -47.41
C GLN A 673 -6.98 1.73 -46.97
N PRO A 674 -6.11 2.09 -46.04
CA PRO A 674 -5.97 3.46 -45.57
C PRO A 674 -5.38 4.32 -46.66
N GLN A 675 -5.89 5.57 -46.75
CA GLN A 675 -5.37 6.55 -47.72
C GLN A 675 -4.02 7.13 -47.26
N ASP A 676 -3.79 7.25 -45.95
CA ASP A 676 -2.55 7.75 -45.36
C ASP A 676 -1.81 6.61 -44.64
N LYS A 677 -0.59 6.32 -45.11
CA LYS A 677 0.29 5.32 -44.50
C LYS A 677 1.16 6.00 -43.43
N HIS A 678 0.77 5.92 -42.19
CA HIS A 678 1.67 6.13 -41.06
C HIS A 678 2.04 4.77 -40.44
N PRO A 679 3.20 4.22 -40.79
CA PRO A 679 3.63 2.93 -40.22
C PRO A 679 3.94 3.09 -38.75
N ALA A 680 3.26 2.33 -37.92
CA ALA A 680 3.66 2.13 -36.53
C ALA A 680 4.64 0.93 -36.50
N ILE A 681 5.76 1.10 -35.81
CA ILE A 681 6.74 0.03 -35.61
C ILE A 681 6.09 -1.06 -34.76
N ASN A 682 6.06 -2.31 -35.25
CA ASN A 682 5.62 -3.45 -34.45
C ASN A 682 6.63 -3.70 -33.32
N PRO A 683 6.25 -3.48 -32.05
CA PRO A 683 7.19 -3.59 -30.93
C PRO A 683 7.56 -5.05 -30.57
N PHE A 684 6.93 -6.05 -31.18
CA PHE A 684 7.14 -7.47 -30.89
C PHE A 684 7.94 -8.24 -31.94
N GLU A 685 8.16 -7.66 -33.10
CA GLU A 685 9.01 -8.25 -34.12
C GLU A 685 10.30 -7.42 -34.31
N PRO A 686 11.45 -7.91 -33.81
CA PRO A 686 12.74 -7.22 -34.02
C PRO A 686 13.16 -7.15 -35.49
N SER A 687 12.48 -7.86 -36.38
CA SER A 687 12.85 -8.04 -37.78
C SER A 687 12.03 -7.24 -38.82
N GLY A 688 11.13 -6.36 -38.39
CA GLY A 688 10.45 -5.41 -39.28
C GLY A 688 9.56 -6.02 -40.38
N ARG A 689 9.01 -7.22 -40.18
CA ARG A 689 8.29 -7.97 -41.23
C ARG A 689 6.80 -7.67 -41.37
N SER A 690 6.17 -6.94 -40.43
CA SER A 690 4.75 -6.56 -40.54
C SER A 690 4.54 -5.16 -40.02
N GLU A 691 4.31 -4.20 -40.92
CA GLU A 691 3.93 -2.85 -40.55
C GLU A 691 2.52 -2.83 -39.95
N LEU A 692 2.40 -2.32 -38.71
CA LEU A 692 1.13 -1.93 -38.14
C LEU A 692 0.75 -0.57 -38.70
N ILE A 693 -0.45 -0.48 -39.26
CA ILE A 693 -1.03 0.74 -39.79
C ILE A 693 -2.14 1.19 -38.86
N ARG A 694 -2.20 2.47 -38.55
CA ARG A 694 -3.28 3.06 -37.77
C ARG A 694 -4.53 3.26 -38.65
N TYR A 695 -5.67 2.74 -38.22
CA TYR A 695 -6.95 2.89 -38.89
C TYR A 695 -7.86 3.80 -38.04
N ASP A 696 -8.47 4.80 -38.68
CA ASP A 696 -9.57 5.55 -38.11
C ASP A 696 -10.87 4.73 -38.25
N LEU A 697 -11.52 4.47 -37.13
CA LEU A 697 -12.75 3.68 -37.06
C LEU A 697 -14.00 4.54 -36.89
N SER A 698 -13.91 5.87 -36.86
CA SER A 698 -15.03 6.79 -36.64
C SER A 698 -16.21 6.59 -37.65
N LYS A 699 -15.91 6.05 -38.84
CA LYS A 699 -16.89 5.70 -39.85
C LYS A 699 -17.29 4.22 -39.87
N ILE A 700 -16.83 3.43 -38.93
CA ILE A 700 -17.12 1.99 -38.83
C ILE A 700 -17.80 1.71 -37.49
N PRO A 701 -19.09 1.97 -37.36
CA PRO A 701 -19.81 1.93 -36.07
C PRO A 701 -19.75 0.56 -35.36
N SER A 702 -19.45 -0.51 -36.09
CA SER A 702 -19.27 -1.85 -35.55
C SER A 702 -17.86 -2.08 -34.96
N ARG A 703 -16.96 -1.12 -34.99
CA ARG A 703 -15.58 -1.25 -34.48
C ARG A 703 -15.20 -0.01 -33.70
N GLY A 704 -14.40 -0.19 -32.71
CA GLY A 704 -13.89 0.81 -31.78
C GLY A 704 -13.80 0.26 -30.37
N GLY A 705 -12.74 0.59 -29.67
CA GLY A 705 -12.50 0.10 -28.34
C GLY A 705 -12.08 -1.37 -28.23
N LEU A 706 -11.57 -1.70 -27.07
CA LEU A 706 -10.89 -2.96 -26.76
C LEU A 706 -11.73 -4.22 -27.01
N LEU A 707 -13.05 -4.17 -26.70
CA LEU A 707 -13.92 -5.34 -26.82
C LEU A 707 -14.15 -5.78 -28.27
N THR A 708 -13.82 -4.93 -29.26
CA THR A 708 -13.94 -5.29 -30.68
C THR A 708 -12.64 -5.81 -31.29
N HIS A 709 -11.56 -5.87 -30.53
CA HIS A 709 -10.31 -6.47 -31.00
C HIS A 709 -10.44 -7.99 -31.11
N GLY A 710 -9.88 -8.55 -32.17
CA GLY A 710 -9.88 -10.00 -32.40
C GLY A 710 -9.24 -10.76 -31.23
N SER A 711 -8.19 -10.20 -30.62
CA SER A 711 -7.56 -10.76 -29.44
C SER A 711 -8.55 -10.98 -28.28
N ILE A 712 -9.53 -10.13 -28.09
CA ILE A 712 -10.53 -10.25 -27.02
C ILE A 712 -11.69 -11.15 -27.48
N LEU A 713 -12.18 -10.96 -28.70
CA LEU A 713 -13.33 -11.70 -29.23
C LEU A 713 -13.08 -13.21 -29.34
N THR A 714 -11.83 -13.62 -29.56
CA THR A 714 -11.40 -15.02 -29.54
C THR A 714 -11.54 -15.72 -28.18
N ILE A 715 -11.85 -15.00 -27.09
CA ILE A 715 -12.22 -15.59 -25.79
C ILE A 715 -13.47 -16.45 -25.91
N GLY A 716 -14.39 -16.12 -26.84
CA GLY A 716 -15.59 -16.90 -27.12
C GLY A 716 -15.36 -18.26 -27.79
N GLY A 717 -14.13 -18.55 -28.19
CA GLY A 717 -13.80 -19.76 -28.97
C GLY A 717 -14.53 -19.83 -30.29
N ASP A 718 -14.53 -20.98 -30.95
CA ASP A 718 -15.12 -21.20 -32.28
C ASP A 718 -16.61 -20.89 -32.36
N SER A 719 -17.34 -21.06 -31.26
CA SER A 719 -18.78 -20.82 -31.17
C SER A 719 -19.15 -19.40 -30.79
N ALA A 720 -18.18 -18.50 -30.57
CA ALA A 720 -18.40 -17.16 -30.06
C ALA A 720 -19.25 -17.13 -28.76
N SER A 721 -18.92 -18.00 -27.82
CA SER A 721 -19.68 -18.26 -26.59
C SER A 721 -19.99 -17.01 -25.79
N MET A 722 -21.29 -16.79 -25.51
CA MET A 722 -21.74 -15.70 -24.62
C MET A 722 -21.27 -15.93 -23.17
N VAL A 723 -21.17 -17.20 -22.74
CA VAL A 723 -20.67 -17.56 -21.40
C VAL A 723 -19.25 -17.04 -21.20
N THR A 724 -18.30 -17.42 -22.04
CA THR A 724 -16.89 -17.07 -21.85
C THR A 724 -16.61 -15.60 -22.08
N ARG A 725 -17.27 -14.93 -23.05
CA ARG A 725 -17.19 -13.48 -23.26
C ARG A 725 -17.78 -12.71 -22.09
N GLY A 726 -18.95 -13.14 -21.60
CA GLY A 726 -19.61 -12.52 -20.45
C GLY A 726 -18.82 -12.67 -19.15
N LEU A 727 -18.24 -13.84 -18.90
CA LEU A 727 -17.38 -14.07 -17.74
C LEU A 727 -16.10 -13.21 -17.80
N PHE A 728 -15.49 -13.03 -18.96
CA PHE A 728 -14.36 -12.14 -19.13
C PHE A 728 -14.73 -10.69 -18.77
N ILE A 729 -15.86 -10.18 -19.31
CA ILE A 729 -16.32 -8.82 -18.98
C ILE A 729 -16.61 -8.72 -17.48
N LEU A 730 -17.31 -9.70 -16.92
CA LEU A 730 -17.64 -9.73 -15.50
C LEU A 730 -16.40 -9.72 -14.60
N HIS A 731 -15.45 -10.62 -14.81
CA HIS A 731 -14.31 -10.84 -13.93
C HIS A 731 -13.18 -9.83 -14.16
N ASP A 732 -12.82 -9.60 -15.43
CA ASP A 732 -11.63 -8.85 -15.77
C ASP A 732 -11.88 -7.35 -15.97
N LEU A 733 -13.12 -6.96 -16.33
CA LEU A 733 -13.47 -5.55 -16.54
C LEU A 733 -14.35 -4.97 -15.43
N LEU A 734 -15.24 -5.77 -14.85
CA LEU A 734 -16.23 -5.30 -13.88
C LEU A 734 -15.96 -5.75 -12.44
N ARG A 735 -14.92 -6.55 -12.23
CA ARG A 735 -14.59 -7.10 -10.90
C ARG A 735 -15.78 -7.80 -10.23
N GLY A 736 -16.62 -8.41 -11.04
CA GLY A 736 -17.70 -9.27 -10.58
C GLY A 736 -17.20 -10.70 -10.37
N THR A 737 -17.94 -11.51 -9.64
CA THR A 737 -17.64 -12.92 -9.43
C THR A 737 -18.90 -13.74 -9.46
N ILE A 738 -18.75 -15.00 -9.82
CA ILE A 738 -19.80 -16.01 -9.80
C ILE A 738 -19.20 -17.28 -9.18
N LYS A 739 -20.02 -18.08 -8.52
CA LYS A 739 -19.60 -19.38 -8.00
C LYS A 739 -19.44 -20.37 -9.13
N ASP A 740 -18.62 -21.38 -8.89
CA ASP A 740 -18.53 -22.53 -9.77
C ASP A 740 -19.88 -23.25 -9.86
N PRO A 741 -20.21 -23.85 -11.01
CA PRO A 741 -21.42 -24.64 -11.14
C PRO A 741 -21.50 -25.73 -10.06
N PRO A 742 -22.70 -26.11 -9.62
CA PRO A 742 -22.86 -27.25 -8.71
C PRO A 742 -22.20 -28.51 -9.25
N PRO A 743 -21.67 -29.39 -8.39
CA PRO A 743 -21.14 -30.67 -8.83
C PRO A 743 -22.15 -31.46 -9.66
N GLY A 744 -21.70 -32.04 -10.78
CA GLY A 744 -22.56 -32.79 -11.73
C GLY A 744 -23.30 -31.95 -12.75
N THR A 745 -23.14 -30.61 -12.75
CA THR A 745 -23.69 -29.74 -13.81
C THR A 745 -22.96 -30.00 -15.13
N ASP A 746 -23.71 -30.25 -16.21
CA ASP A 746 -23.13 -30.31 -17.55
C ASP A 746 -22.70 -28.91 -18.01
N THR A 747 -21.41 -28.71 -18.15
CA THR A 747 -20.79 -27.48 -18.62
C THR A 747 -20.32 -27.53 -20.06
N THR A 748 -20.72 -28.57 -20.80
CA THR A 748 -20.37 -28.74 -22.22
C THR A 748 -20.90 -27.55 -23.04
N PRO A 749 -20.05 -26.87 -23.85
CA PRO A 749 -20.50 -25.80 -24.70
C PRO A 749 -21.60 -26.26 -25.69
N VAL A 750 -22.73 -25.55 -25.71
CA VAL A 750 -23.81 -25.83 -26.65
C VAL A 750 -23.57 -25.04 -27.95
N PRO A 751 -23.31 -25.69 -29.08
CA PRO A 751 -23.10 -24.99 -30.34
C PRO A 751 -24.45 -24.44 -30.91
N SER A 752 -24.35 -23.38 -31.72
CA SER A 752 -25.49 -22.87 -32.47
C SER A 752 -26.03 -23.90 -33.46
N SER A 753 -27.32 -23.85 -33.74
CA SER A 753 -28.02 -24.69 -34.71
C SER A 753 -29.08 -23.83 -35.47
N PRO A 754 -29.71 -24.36 -36.51
CA PRO A 754 -30.79 -23.61 -37.21
C PRO A 754 -31.89 -23.17 -36.23
N GLY A 755 -32.16 -21.84 -36.20
CA GLY A 755 -33.12 -21.23 -35.27
C GLY A 755 -32.58 -20.98 -33.86
N GLN A 756 -31.37 -21.41 -33.55
CA GLN A 756 -30.77 -21.30 -32.22
C GLN A 756 -29.41 -20.60 -32.29
N SER A 757 -29.41 -19.25 -32.27
CA SER A 757 -28.17 -18.47 -32.11
C SER A 757 -27.58 -18.62 -30.69
N GLN A 758 -26.34 -18.19 -30.49
CA GLN A 758 -25.74 -18.18 -29.13
C GLN A 758 -26.53 -17.31 -28.15
N ARG A 759 -27.14 -16.23 -28.60
CA ARG A 759 -28.06 -15.43 -27.79
C ARG A 759 -29.34 -16.17 -27.42
N PHE A 760 -29.95 -16.88 -28.36
CA PHE A 760 -31.12 -17.70 -28.07
C PHE A 760 -30.83 -18.74 -26.99
N ILE A 761 -29.69 -19.43 -27.11
CA ILE A 761 -29.23 -20.42 -26.12
C ILE A 761 -28.96 -19.76 -24.77
N ALA A 762 -28.35 -18.59 -24.75
CA ALA A 762 -28.12 -17.80 -23.53
C ALA A 762 -29.42 -17.39 -22.85
N GLN A 763 -30.39 -16.89 -23.61
CA GLN A 763 -31.72 -16.52 -23.10
C GLN A 763 -32.47 -17.73 -22.53
N SER A 764 -32.34 -18.90 -23.16
CA SER A 764 -32.94 -20.12 -22.64
C SER A 764 -32.39 -20.50 -21.27
N ARG A 765 -31.03 -20.37 -21.06
CA ARG A 765 -30.40 -20.60 -19.77
C ARG A 765 -30.80 -19.55 -18.72
N ILE A 766 -30.93 -18.30 -19.13
CA ILE A 766 -31.34 -17.20 -18.24
C ILE A 766 -32.78 -17.42 -17.74
N ASN A 767 -33.63 -17.96 -18.59
CA ASN A 767 -35.04 -18.22 -18.25
C ASN A 767 -35.26 -19.53 -17.51
N ASP A 768 -34.26 -20.40 -17.45
CA ASP A 768 -34.33 -21.65 -16.71
C ASP A 768 -34.21 -21.38 -15.18
N LYS A 769 -35.05 -22.07 -14.39
CA LYS A 769 -35.11 -21.84 -12.93
C LYS A 769 -33.82 -22.21 -12.20
N SER A 770 -33.11 -23.21 -12.65
CA SER A 770 -31.86 -23.69 -12.02
C SER A 770 -30.63 -22.94 -12.51
N CYS A 771 -30.59 -22.54 -13.80
CA CYS A 771 -29.44 -21.92 -14.43
C CYS A 771 -29.49 -20.37 -14.37
N GLY A 772 -30.70 -19.79 -14.40
CA GLY A 772 -30.93 -18.35 -14.58
C GLY A 772 -30.32 -17.49 -13.48
N GLY A 773 -30.28 -17.99 -12.22
CA GLY A 773 -29.70 -17.26 -11.10
C GLY A 773 -28.26 -16.82 -11.31
N CYS A 774 -27.48 -17.62 -12.03
CA CYS A 774 -26.10 -17.33 -12.39
C CYS A 774 -25.98 -16.66 -13.77
N HIS A 775 -26.59 -17.26 -14.80
CA HIS A 775 -26.41 -16.85 -16.20
C HIS A 775 -26.88 -15.41 -16.49
N GLN A 776 -27.91 -14.92 -15.82
CA GLN A 776 -28.37 -13.54 -15.91
C GLN A 776 -27.35 -12.49 -15.47
N LYS A 777 -26.30 -12.88 -14.72
CA LYS A 777 -25.28 -11.96 -14.20
C LYS A 777 -24.17 -11.68 -15.20
N PHE A 778 -23.94 -12.56 -16.18
CA PHE A 778 -22.79 -12.41 -17.07
C PHE A 778 -23.11 -12.56 -18.56
N GLU A 779 -24.04 -13.40 -18.99
CA GLU A 779 -24.30 -13.57 -20.43
C GLU A 779 -24.86 -12.30 -21.09
N PRO A 780 -25.72 -11.48 -20.45
CA PRO A 780 -26.17 -10.21 -21.03
C PRO A 780 -25.04 -9.22 -21.30
N LEU A 781 -23.93 -9.29 -20.55
CA LEU A 781 -22.75 -8.45 -20.78
C LEU A 781 -22.11 -8.66 -22.16
N ALA A 782 -22.32 -9.83 -22.76
CA ALA A 782 -21.76 -10.19 -24.07
C ALA A 782 -22.75 -10.04 -25.23
N PHE A 783 -24.02 -9.69 -24.99
CA PHE A 783 -25.04 -9.62 -26.06
C PHE A 783 -24.71 -8.62 -27.17
N GLY A 784 -24.06 -7.47 -26.83
CA GLY A 784 -23.55 -6.51 -27.78
C GLY A 784 -22.45 -7.06 -28.72
N LEU A 785 -21.89 -8.21 -28.38
CA LEU A 785 -20.81 -8.84 -29.14
C LEU A 785 -21.29 -10.03 -29.97
N GLU A 786 -22.60 -10.29 -30.09
CA GLU A 786 -23.13 -11.46 -30.80
C GLU A 786 -22.76 -11.47 -32.30
N ARG A 787 -22.67 -10.31 -32.94
CA ARG A 787 -22.36 -10.19 -34.37
C ARG A 787 -20.86 -10.46 -34.69
N TYR A 788 -20.01 -10.64 -33.69
CA TYR A 788 -18.61 -11.02 -33.90
C TYR A 788 -18.47 -12.53 -33.76
N ASP A 789 -17.97 -13.19 -34.80
CA ASP A 789 -17.66 -14.63 -34.74
C ASP A 789 -16.53 -14.97 -33.80
N GLY A 790 -16.13 -16.25 -33.74
CA GLY A 790 -15.08 -16.75 -32.85
C GLY A 790 -13.70 -16.19 -33.12
N LEU A 791 -13.43 -15.58 -34.28
CA LEU A 791 -12.19 -14.90 -34.62
C LEU A 791 -12.33 -13.39 -34.79
N GLY A 792 -13.45 -12.81 -34.34
CA GLY A 792 -13.69 -11.39 -34.35
C GLY A 792 -14.10 -10.78 -35.68
N THR A 793 -14.53 -11.58 -36.66
CA THR A 793 -15.14 -11.04 -37.88
C THR A 793 -16.58 -10.62 -37.65
N PHE A 794 -16.99 -9.43 -38.08
CA PHE A 794 -18.33 -8.90 -37.92
C PHE A 794 -19.26 -9.45 -38.96
N LYS A 795 -20.42 -9.98 -38.56
CA LYS A 795 -21.39 -10.70 -39.44
C LYS A 795 -22.83 -10.33 -39.09
N LYS A 796 -23.69 -10.40 -40.11
CA LYS A 796 -25.14 -10.24 -39.94
C LYS A 796 -25.83 -11.57 -39.60
N PHE A 797 -25.29 -12.67 -40.07
CA PHE A 797 -25.86 -14.01 -39.87
C PHE A 797 -24.73 -14.95 -39.42
N ASP A 798 -25.07 -15.92 -38.55
CA ASP A 798 -24.18 -17.02 -38.24
C ASP A 798 -24.14 -18.06 -39.41
N ARG A 799 -23.37 -19.15 -39.21
CA ARG A 799 -23.26 -20.22 -40.22
C ARG A 799 -24.55 -21.01 -40.48
N PHE A 800 -25.49 -20.90 -39.55
CA PHE A 800 -26.80 -21.54 -39.65
C PHE A 800 -27.91 -20.60 -40.16
N LYS A 801 -27.53 -19.41 -40.63
CA LYS A 801 -28.40 -18.32 -41.09
C LYS A 801 -29.27 -17.72 -39.99
N ASN A 802 -28.94 -17.90 -38.74
CA ASN A 802 -29.56 -17.16 -37.64
C ASN A 802 -29.19 -15.67 -37.73
N LEU A 803 -30.18 -14.81 -37.64
CA LEU A 803 -29.96 -13.36 -37.59
C LEU A 803 -29.32 -12.98 -36.24
N LEU A 804 -28.18 -12.31 -36.29
CA LEU A 804 -27.43 -11.87 -35.14
C LEU A 804 -27.76 -10.42 -34.74
N ARG A 805 -27.75 -10.10 -33.45
CA ARG A 805 -28.20 -8.81 -32.89
C ARG A 805 -27.05 -8.19 -32.10
N GLU A 806 -27.13 -6.87 -31.79
CA GLU A 806 -26.19 -6.10 -31.01
C GLU A 806 -26.85 -5.43 -29.82
N ASP A 807 -28.17 -5.29 -29.84
CA ASP A 807 -28.92 -4.65 -28.77
C ASP A 807 -28.96 -5.49 -27.50
N GLY A 808 -29.15 -4.86 -26.38
CA GLY A 808 -29.28 -5.57 -25.11
C GLY A 808 -29.53 -4.63 -23.94
N GLU A 809 -29.53 -5.26 -22.78
CA GLU A 809 -29.62 -4.57 -21.52
C GLU A 809 -28.67 -5.24 -20.54
N LEU A 810 -27.92 -4.48 -19.79
CA LEU A 810 -27.00 -5.01 -18.77
C LEU A 810 -27.27 -4.41 -17.41
N VAL A 811 -26.94 -5.19 -16.38
CA VAL A 811 -26.89 -4.76 -14.99
C VAL A 811 -25.47 -4.93 -14.50
N LEU A 812 -24.88 -3.84 -13.99
CA LEU A 812 -23.51 -3.87 -13.50
C LEU A 812 -23.44 -4.46 -12.07
N PRO A 813 -22.39 -5.18 -11.70
CA PRO A 813 -22.25 -5.73 -10.36
C PRO A 813 -22.41 -4.65 -9.27
N GLY A 814 -23.23 -4.95 -8.26
CA GLY A 814 -23.48 -4.03 -7.15
C GLY A 814 -24.43 -2.87 -7.46
N ASN A 815 -24.99 -2.79 -8.67
CA ASN A 815 -25.95 -1.74 -9.03
C ASN A 815 -27.22 -2.37 -9.62
N ALA A 816 -28.38 -1.93 -9.18
CA ALA A 816 -29.67 -2.37 -9.73
C ALA A 816 -30.09 -1.61 -11.00
N LYS A 817 -29.33 -0.56 -11.38
CA LYS A 817 -29.63 0.23 -12.58
C LYS A 817 -29.42 -0.62 -13.83
N ARG A 818 -30.40 -0.58 -14.71
CA ARG A 818 -30.38 -1.22 -16.03
C ARG A 818 -29.89 -0.23 -17.08
N TYR A 819 -28.98 -0.67 -17.92
CA TYR A 819 -28.41 0.10 -19.01
C TYR A 819 -28.77 -0.57 -20.32
N ALA A 820 -29.75 0.01 -21.04
CA ALA A 820 -30.13 -0.43 -22.37
C ALA A 820 -29.17 0.11 -23.43
N TYR A 821 -28.84 -0.67 -24.45
CA TYR A 821 -28.01 -0.28 -25.58
C TYR A 821 -28.52 -0.90 -26.86
N GLN A 822 -28.26 -0.26 -28.01
CA GLN A 822 -28.73 -0.68 -29.34
C GLN A 822 -27.59 -1.27 -30.20
N SER A 823 -26.36 -0.97 -29.87
CA SER A 823 -25.17 -1.39 -30.62
C SER A 823 -24.02 -1.77 -29.71
N SER A 824 -23.02 -2.44 -30.29
CA SER A 824 -21.75 -2.67 -29.61
C SER A 824 -21.04 -1.37 -29.24
N ALA A 825 -21.20 -0.30 -30.02
CA ALA A 825 -20.65 1.02 -29.68
C ALA A 825 -21.27 1.59 -28.42
N ASP A 826 -22.62 1.56 -28.31
CA ASP A 826 -23.31 2.04 -27.08
C ASP A 826 -22.88 1.24 -25.85
N LEU A 827 -22.69 -0.09 -25.98
CA LEU A 827 -22.18 -0.92 -24.90
C LEU A 827 -20.78 -0.46 -24.46
N MET A 828 -19.90 -0.15 -25.40
CA MET A 828 -18.53 0.31 -25.11
C MET A 828 -18.53 1.69 -24.48
N ASP A 829 -19.38 2.61 -24.91
CA ASP A 829 -19.54 3.92 -24.28
C ASP A 829 -20.03 3.79 -22.83
N ILE A 830 -21.02 2.93 -22.56
CA ILE A 830 -21.48 2.64 -21.20
C ILE A 830 -20.33 2.12 -20.33
N LEU A 831 -19.46 1.26 -20.85
CA LEU A 831 -18.32 0.73 -20.11
C LEU A 831 -17.22 1.79 -19.91
N ALA A 832 -16.96 2.62 -20.92
CA ALA A 832 -15.94 3.69 -20.85
C ALA A 832 -16.30 4.77 -19.81
N GLU A 833 -17.58 5.13 -19.74
CA GLU A 833 -18.10 6.13 -18.82
C GLU A 833 -18.34 5.59 -17.39
N ASN A 834 -18.23 4.28 -17.20
CA ASN A 834 -18.54 3.68 -15.92
C ASN A 834 -17.38 3.75 -14.94
N GLU A 835 -17.60 4.41 -13.79
CA GLU A 835 -16.61 4.57 -12.72
C GLU A 835 -16.06 3.21 -12.22
N ARG A 836 -16.92 2.19 -12.13
CA ARG A 836 -16.48 0.85 -11.70
C ARG A 836 -15.46 0.23 -12.65
N VAL A 837 -15.59 0.45 -13.96
CA VAL A 837 -14.62 0.00 -14.96
C VAL A 837 -13.30 0.73 -14.77
N ALA A 838 -13.34 2.05 -14.66
CA ALA A 838 -12.16 2.88 -14.44
C ALA A 838 -11.45 2.53 -13.11
N GLU A 839 -12.20 2.35 -12.04
CA GLU A 839 -11.69 1.89 -10.74
C GLU A 839 -11.09 0.48 -10.83
N ASN A 840 -11.68 -0.42 -11.62
CA ASN A 840 -11.14 -1.76 -11.80
C ASN A 840 -9.80 -1.76 -12.54
N ILE A 841 -9.57 -0.87 -13.50
CA ILE A 841 -8.25 -0.75 -14.14
C ILE A 841 -7.20 -0.35 -13.09
N THR A 842 -7.53 0.62 -12.22
CA THR A 842 -6.66 0.99 -11.09
C THR A 842 -6.42 -0.19 -10.14
N TRP A 843 -7.45 -0.97 -9.85
CA TRP A 843 -7.35 -2.20 -9.05
C TRP A 843 -6.37 -3.21 -9.67
N LYS A 844 -6.55 -3.54 -10.95
CA LYS A 844 -5.69 -4.47 -11.69
C LYS A 844 -4.24 -3.98 -11.76
N LEU A 845 -4.03 -2.68 -12.01
CA LEU A 845 -2.69 -2.06 -11.99
C LEU A 845 -2.04 -2.14 -10.60
N THR A 846 -2.80 -1.86 -9.55
CA THR A 846 -2.30 -1.96 -8.17
C THR A 846 -1.96 -3.40 -7.81
N GLN A 847 -2.81 -4.37 -8.21
CA GLN A 847 -2.57 -5.79 -8.01
C GLN A 847 -1.28 -6.24 -8.71
N PHE A 848 -1.09 -5.85 -9.96
CA PHE A 848 0.12 -6.14 -10.72
C PHE A 848 1.36 -5.47 -10.11
N ALA A 849 1.26 -4.22 -9.69
CA ALA A 849 2.34 -3.47 -9.05
C ALA A 849 2.81 -4.13 -7.75
N LEU A 850 1.87 -4.59 -6.92
CA LEU A 850 2.17 -5.21 -5.64
C LEU A 850 2.54 -6.71 -5.75
N GLY A 851 2.22 -7.37 -6.86
CA GLY A 851 2.44 -8.80 -7.05
C GLY A 851 1.68 -9.67 -6.03
N ARG A 852 0.48 -9.24 -5.64
CA ARG A 852 -0.41 -9.98 -4.75
C ARG A 852 -1.87 -9.67 -5.03
N PRO A 853 -2.81 -10.56 -4.67
CA PRO A 853 -4.22 -10.22 -4.71
C PRO A 853 -4.52 -9.06 -3.74
N LEU A 854 -5.50 -8.25 -4.09
CA LEU A 854 -6.04 -7.20 -3.24
C LEU A 854 -7.31 -7.70 -2.56
N GLY A 855 -7.50 -7.30 -1.32
CA GLY A 855 -8.64 -7.70 -0.51
C GLY A 855 -9.49 -6.53 -0.03
N GLY A 856 -10.54 -6.82 0.71
CA GLY A 856 -11.43 -5.81 1.30
C GLY A 856 -10.71 -4.68 2.05
N PRO A 857 -9.69 -4.97 2.88
CA PRO A 857 -8.90 -3.94 3.54
C PRO A 857 -8.16 -2.97 2.62
N ASP A 858 -7.87 -3.37 1.36
CA ASP A 858 -7.18 -2.52 0.39
C ASP A 858 -8.14 -1.54 -0.34
N ILE A 859 -9.46 -1.77 -0.30
CA ILE A 859 -10.46 -0.96 -1.02
C ILE A 859 -10.32 0.55 -0.76
N PRO A 860 -10.23 1.03 0.48
CA PRO A 860 -10.12 2.47 0.74
C PRO A 860 -8.87 3.09 0.10
N MET A 861 -7.76 2.34 0.12
CA MET A 861 -6.51 2.82 -0.45
C MET A 861 -6.54 2.83 -1.98
N VAL A 862 -7.13 1.80 -2.61
CA VAL A 862 -7.28 1.78 -4.08
C VAL A 862 -8.22 2.89 -4.55
N LYS A 863 -9.28 3.20 -3.81
CA LYS A 863 -10.14 4.36 -4.09
C LYS A 863 -9.37 5.68 -3.99
N ALA A 864 -8.51 5.84 -2.98
CA ALA A 864 -7.66 7.02 -2.85
C ALA A 864 -6.65 7.14 -3.99
N ILE A 865 -6.03 6.02 -4.41
CA ILE A 865 -5.14 5.94 -5.57
C ILE A 865 -5.90 6.36 -6.84
N HIS A 866 -7.10 5.80 -7.05
CA HIS A 866 -7.93 6.11 -8.21
C HIS A 866 -8.30 7.59 -8.26
N ALA A 867 -8.79 8.16 -7.16
CA ALA A 867 -9.12 9.57 -7.07
C ALA A 867 -7.90 10.48 -7.33
N SER A 868 -6.73 10.12 -6.80
CA SER A 868 -5.48 10.84 -7.06
C SER A 868 -5.06 10.77 -8.53
N ALA A 869 -5.17 9.60 -9.15
CA ALA A 869 -4.87 9.42 -10.57
C ALA A 869 -5.81 10.25 -11.46
N LEU A 870 -7.12 10.22 -11.18
CA LEU A 870 -8.13 11.00 -11.93
C LEU A 870 -7.89 12.50 -11.82
N ALA A 871 -7.56 13.01 -10.64
CA ALA A 871 -7.23 14.43 -10.43
C ALA A 871 -6.03 14.89 -11.28
N ASN A 872 -5.19 13.97 -11.75
CA ASN A 872 -4.03 14.22 -12.60
C ASN A 872 -4.19 13.66 -14.03
N GLY A 873 -5.43 13.47 -14.51
CA GLY A 873 -5.75 13.07 -15.89
C GLY A 873 -6.01 11.57 -16.11
N GLY A 874 -5.97 10.71 -15.08
CA GLY A 874 -6.40 9.31 -15.12
C GLY A 874 -5.61 8.39 -16.08
N ASN A 875 -4.46 8.84 -16.58
CA ASN A 875 -3.62 8.09 -17.50
C ASN A 875 -2.72 7.07 -16.78
N TYR A 876 -2.07 6.20 -17.54
CA TYR A 876 -1.20 5.16 -16.99
C TYR A 876 -0.07 5.72 -16.12
N PRO A 877 0.76 6.70 -16.57
CA PRO A 877 1.82 7.28 -15.74
C PRO A 877 1.31 7.85 -14.41
N GLU A 878 0.24 8.61 -14.41
CA GLU A 878 -0.30 9.22 -13.18
C GLU A 878 -0.89 8.16 -12.23
N THR A 879 -1.47 7.10 -12.77
CA THR A 879 -1.92 5.96 -11.94
C THR A 879 -0.73 5.27 -11.26
N ILE A 880 0.40 5.07 -11.97
CA ILE A 880 1.62 4.50 -11.36
C ILE A 880 2.22 5.44 -10.32
N VAL A 881 2.22 6.76 -10.54
CA VAL A 881 2.63 7.76 -9.54
C VAL A 881 1.77 7.63 -8.28
N ALA A 882 0.44 7.61 -8.44
CA ALA A 882 -0.47 7.46 -7.30
C ALA A 882 -0.27 6.14 -6.52
N ILE A 883 -0.04 5.02 -7.23
CA ILE A 883 0.26 3.72 -6.60
C ILE A 883 1.57 3.80 -5.80
N THR A 884 2.64 4.32 -6.40
CA THR A 884 3.97 4.33 -5.77
C THR A 884 4.07 5.28 -4.58
N LEU A 885 3.28 6.34 -4.57
CA LEU A 885 3.19 7.28 -3.45
C LEU A 885 2.22 6.83 -2.34
N SER A 886 1.43 5.78 -2.58
CA SER A 886 0.48 5.26 -1.59
C SER A 886 1.16 4.52 -0.44
N ASP A 887 0.45 4.40 0.69
CA ASP A 887 0.90 3.61 1.84
C ASP A 887 1.00 2.10 1.52
N LEU A 888 0.33 1.61 0.47
CA LEU A 888 0.50 0.22 0.01
C LEU A 888 1.94 -0.08 -0.46
N VAL A 889 2.64 0.93 -0.97
CA VAL A 889 4.03 0.81 -1.43
C VAL A 889 5.02 1.34 -0.40
N ARG A 890 4.68 2.41 0.32
CA ARG A 890 5.63 3.11 1.20
C ARG A 890 5.68 2.55 2.63
N MET A 891 4.65 1.81 3.04
CA MET A 891 4.54 1.29 4.41
C MET A 891 4.65 -0.23 4.43
N GLN A 892 5.11 -0.75 5.55
CA GLN A 892 5.13 -2.16 5.89
C GLN A 892 4.15 -2.43 7.04
N GLN A 893 3.29 -3.44 6.87
CA GLN A 893 2.31 -3.81 7.87
C GLN A 893 2.94 -4.60 9.05
N PRO A 894 2.33 -4.59 10.24
CA PRO A 894 2.78 -5.37 11.38
C PRO A 894 2.77 -6.89 11.12
N GLU A 895 3.73 -7.60 11.72
CA GLU A 895 3.78 -9.07 11.62
C GLU A 895 2.55 -9.76 12.24
N ASN A 896 1.98 -9.19 13.30
CA ASN A 896 0.87 -9.79 14.07
C ASN A 896 -0.51 -9.54 13.48
N ALA A 897 -0.64 -8.88 12.33
CA ALA A 897 -1.92 -8.72 11.64
C ALA A 897 -2.44 -10.05 11.02
N SER A 898 -1.65 -11.12 11.08
CA SER A 898 -1.91 -12.39 10.40
C SER A 898 -1.56 -13.63 11.24
N HIS A 899 -2.07 -13.79 12.47
CA HIS A 899 -2.12 -15.15 13.06
C HIS A 899 -3.06 -15.20 14.26
N ASN A 900 -4.26 -15.68 14.02
CA ASN A 900 -4.96 -16.64 14.87
C ASN A 900 -6.04 -17.29 13.98
N GLY A 901 -5.63 -18.35 13.31
CA GLY A 901 -6.48 -19.18 12.49
C GLY A 901 -5.72 -20.45 12.12
N LYS A 902 -5.63 -21.39 13.08
CA LYS A 902 -5.51 -22.81 12.79
C LYS A 902 -6.91 -23.34 12.48
#